data_46d75eeea09f587da9a5ced25d84a26c
#
_entry.id   46d75eeea09f587da9a5ced25d84a26c
#
_cell.length_a   1.000
_cell.length_b   1.000
_cell.length_c   1.000
_cell.angle_alpha   90.00
_cell.angle_beta   90.00
_cell.angle_gamma   90.00
#
_symmetry.space_group_name_H-M   'P 1'
#
loop_
_entity.id
_entity.type
_entity.pdbx_description
1 polymer ?
#
loop_
_entity_poly.entity_id
_entity_poly.type
_entity_poly.pdbx_seq_one_letter_code
_entity_poly.pdbx_strand_id
1 'polypeptide(L)'
;MPPFLGDREDKVRGKKVYGRDFNTRDLGWEGACRHVYLLRVTFADRKYLGLDDARLLEVFTLLGVQPPEIIQATDLHARAFTAPYRQKDSSGRPRTVVHPAQGLALDDKSVVPDFFGLYWLTPPGGYADNIGQPVAILLFRESNDLRKFATWNREPSRHEGSPLLRFDASSRVEWQQDIQRLVNPLLGARAFNEEAIYGATHFIRSQVKDNEFSAQGHKDHDPDALGPDVDPAKRAINLQANKAREAIRRSVSEEGMTVLRRTFFSQSIDPMFMELETGLAFLTRDDECKRVMRIAAGTQSPRKDREGVETLTALWPEGEAPRVELKTYPIGGGFGGRDLSTFSMYLALAAFFCDGPVRLAFDRYEQFLCGIKRHAAVLQNVLAYGLKDPQDPKSGYVLHSLDSTIYMDGGGVLNLTKPVVQLCALHAAGPYRFTHNAISGYGISTDGAPSGSMRGFGIPQAAFAIESMIDEVASAVGADPIAFRREKLLTTNDVDVSGFELRHRLDTERICELAQREPLWTGREAKRAEYAARGNGLVKYGVGFACAMQAIGTSEDAVFAEVSVSSTGEVTVRSTAIEMGQGSETSLAIATRPLLGREASRVVLGVLGRFDHDTIQLNKAPYAPGQPRNTPKLDNTMSASVTAFFHIHAVEEAARVVFDHGLKPCAADIWGDVPEDARWEDGKLVAPGRPPIPMEELAARAHARAKEDGLCTGAIVHTYYRNAYACSEYTLGGTTRLRYIDGLAVLHGGDAEDVRGYQHVTRVDVPYDGVANDAKHHIRSVYASAGHLIAVTVNTRSGVIDVVDAVTLLDAGDVHHQRILEGQVEGGFAMGLGMTLFENVPPAPVGVDGRLNLHRYPVPRATHMPPSGVQLRLLPIPEGQQILRSGPPIRKKGIAEAVMTTVMPAIANAVAHATGARLGVLPLTPARVLEGLKP
;
A
#
# COMPACT_ATOMS: atom_id res chain seq x y z
N MET A 1 -34.92 2.16 -1.20
CA MET A 1 -34.36 1.31 -0.13
C MET A 1 -33.17 2.04 0.48
N PRO A 2 -32.86 1.86 1.77
CA PRO A 2 -31.62 2.40 2.29
C PRO A 2 -30.45 1.75 1.50
N PRO A 3 -29.35 2.50 1.23
CA PRO A 3 -28.24 1.95 0.48
C PRO A 3 -27.66 0.73 1.21
N PHE A 4 -27.26 -0.27 0.45
CA PHE A 4 -26.53 -1.43 0.98
C PHE A 4 -25.33 -0.96 1.81
N LEU A 5 -25.17 -1.47 3.02
CA LEU A 5 -24.13 -1.10 3.95
C LEU A 5 -23.27 -2.31 4.37
N GLY A 6 -23.10 -3.27 3.45
CA GLY A 6 -22.27 -4.44 3.64
C GLY A 6 -22.60 -5.20 4.92
N ASP A 7 -21.57 -5.51 5.71
CA ASP A 7 -21.68 -6.29 6.94
C ASP A 7 -22.29 -5.55 8.16
N ARG A 8 -22.83 -4.32 7.95
CA ARG A 8 -23.38 -3.48 9.03
C ARG A 8 -24.44 -4.21 9.87
N GLU A 9 -25.36 -4.89 9.21
CA GLU A 9 -26.45 -5.59 9.90
C GLU A 9 -25.93 -6.76 10.74
N ASP A 10 -24.94 -7.49 10.21
CA ASP A 10 -24.29 -8.58 10.91
C ASP A 10 -23.51 -8.09 12.13
N LYS A 11 -22.80 -6.97 12.01
CA LYS A 11 -22.10 -6.30 13.13
C LYS A 11 -23.07 -5.85 14.22
N VAL A 12 -24.16 -5.18 13.84
CA VAL A 12 -25.17 -4.70 14.80
C VAL A 12 -25.86 -5.87 15.51
N ARG A 13 -26.05 -6.99 14.83
CA ARG A 13 -26.63 -8.23 15.40
C ARG A 13 -25.63 -9.07 16.18
N GLY A 14 -24.35 -8.63 16.27
CA GLY A 14 -23.30 -9.35 16.98
C GLY A 14 -22.86 -10.65 16.32
N LYS A 15 -23.07 -10.79 15.01
CA LYS A 15 -22.51 -11.91 14.25
C LYS A 15 -20.98 -11.79 14.15
N LYS A 16 -20.31 -12.93 14.07
CA LYS A 16 -18.85 -12.98 13.87
C LYS A 16 -18.49 -12.49 12.47
N VAL A 17 -17.66 -11.47 12.39
CA VAL A 17 -17.24 -10.86 11.13
C VAL A 17 -15.72 -10.90 10.97
N TYR A 18 -14.99 -10.53 12.04
CA TYR A 18 -13.54 -10.40 12.00
C TYR A 18 -12.83 -11.71 12.35
N GLY A 19 -11.62 -11.90 11.85
CA GLY A 19 -10.82 -13.10 12.11
C GLY A 19 -10.65 -13.41 13.60
N ARG A 20 -10.65 -12.40 14.46
CA ARG A 20 -10.56 -12.56 15.92
C ARG A 20 -11.80 -13.15 16.57
N ASP A 21 -12.95 -13.04 15.93
CA ASP A 21 -14.23 -13.54 16.44
C ASP A 21 -14.39 -15.05 16.28
N PHE A 22 -13.66 -15.63 15.31
CA PHE A 22 -13.78 -17.06 14.97
C PHE A 22 -12.88 -17.92 15.86
N ASN A 23 -13.34 -19.12 16.13
CA ASN A 23 -12.59 -20.18 16.75
C ASN A 23 -12.59 -21.45 15.87
N THR A 24 -11.91 -22.49 16.28
CA THR A 24 -11.77 -23.73 15.51
C THR A 24 -13.10 -24.43 15.24
N ARG A 25 -14.06 -24.35 16.18
CA ARG A 25 -15.40 -24.94 16.00
C ARG A 25 -16.19 -24.22 14.91
N ASP A 26 -16.05 -22.90 14.81
CA ASP A 26 -16.72 -22.12 13.76
C ASP A 26 -16.20 -22.48 12.35
N LEU A 27 -15.01 -23.07 12.28
CA LEU A 27 -14.38 -23.54 11.04
C LEU A 27 -14.60 -25.03 10.78
N GLY A 28 -15.27 -25.74 11.71
CA GLY A 28 -15.41 -27.18 11.67
C GLY A 28 -14.09 -27.93 11.86
N TRP A 29 -13.10 -27.30 12.52
CA TRP A 29 -11.80 -27.94 12.76
C TRP A 29 -11.81 -28.68 14.10
N GLU A 30 -11.47 -29.94 14.04
CA GLU A 30 -11.40 -30.81 15.18
C GLU A 30 -10.04 -30.71 15.91
N GLY A 31 -10.03 -31.14 17.16
CA GLY A 31 -8.83 -31.16 18.00
C GLY A 31 -8.72 -29.97 18.95
N ALA A 32 -7.84 -30.14 19.94
CA ALA A 32 -7.58 -29.11 20.93
C ALA A 32 -6.69 -27.99 20.34
N CYS A 33 -7.21 -26.76 20.32
CA CYS A 33 -6.45 -25.62 19.82
C CYS A 33 -5.32 -25.25 20.76
N ARG A 34 -4.10 -25.11 20.21
CA ARG A 34 -2.94 -24.54 20.93
C ARG A 34 -2.85 -23.04 20.68
N HIS A 35 -2.39 -22.32 21.70
CA HIS A 35 -2.21 -20.89 21.65
C HIS A 35 -0.72 -20.55 21.50
N VAL A 36 -0.39 -19.89 20.39
CA VAL A 36 0.99 -19.62 19.98
C VAL A 36 1.46 -18.31 20.58
N TYR A 37 2.62 -18.33 21.22
CA TYR A 37 3.37 -17.15 21.59
C TYR A 37 4.76 -17.21 20.93
N LEU A 38 5.20 -16.13 20.30
CA LEU A 38 6.52 -16.01 19.73
C LEU A 38 7.44 -15.31 20.71
N LEU A 39 8.36 -16.08 21.30
CA LEU A 39 9.37 -15.52 22.18
C LEU A 39 10.44 -14.82 21.34
N ARG A 40 10.71 -13.55 21.64
CA ARG A 40 11.44 -12.65 20.74
C ARG A 40 12.69 -12.08 21.42
N VAL A 41 13.74 -11.82 20.61
CA VAL A 41 14.95 -11.15 21.07
C VAL A 41 14.68 -9.68 21.45
N THR A 42 15.42 -9.21 22.44
CA THR A 42 15.48 -7.81 22.85
C THR A 42 16.75 -7.10 22.36
N PHE A 43 17.70 -7.85 21.83
CA PHE A 43 18.95 -7.36 21.24
C PHE A 43 19.21 -8.04 19.90
N ALA A 44 19.60 -7.26 18.90
CA ALA A 44 20.08 -7.78 17.62
C ALA A 44 21.59 -7.52 17.42
N ASP A 45 22.19 -6.66 18.25
CA ASP A 45 23.57 -6.22 18.18
C ASP A 45 24.59 -7.24 18.76
N ARG A 46 24.14 -8.39 19.27
CA ARG A 46 24.97 -9.42 19.88
C ARG A 46 24.41 -10.82 19.64
N LYS A 47 25.29 -11.82 19.72
CA LYS A 47 24.91 -13.21 19.52
C LYS A 47 23.94 -13.68 20.58
N TYR A 48 22.85 -14.29 20.13
CA TYR A 48 21.96 -15.05 20.99
C TYR A 48 22.60 -16.40 21.34
N LEU A 49 22.66 -16.75 22.63
CA LEU A 49 23.31 -17.98 23.11
C LEU A 49 22.32 -19.11 23.45
N GLY A 50 21.03 -18.81 23.41
CA GLY A 50 20.00 -19.80 23.75
C GLY A 50 19.07 -19.37 24.88
N LEU A 51 18.04 -20.15 25.13
CA LEU A 51 17.14 -20.00 26.26
C LEU A 51 17.84 -20.37 27.58
N ASP A 52 17.41 -19.76 28.66
CA ASP A 52 17.68 -20.24 30.01
C ASP A 52 16.50 -21.12 30.44
N ASP A 53 16.61 -22.42 30.17
CA ASP A 53 15.53 -23.40 30.41
C ASP A 53 15.17 -23.51 31.90
N ALA A 54 16.16 -23.39 32.79
CA ALA A 54 15.91 -23.42 34.24
C ALA A 54 15.10 -22.22 34.67
N ARG A 55 15.49 -21.04 34.21
CA ARG A 55 14.77 -19.79 34.50
C ARG A 55 13.36 -19.79 33.91
N LEU A 56 13.20 -20.33 32.72
CA LEU A 56 11.90 -20.42 32.08
C LEU A 56 10.94 -21.32 32.88
N LEU A 57 11.42 -22.45 33.37
CA LEU A 57 10.64 -23.36 34.22
C LEU A 57 10.27 -22.71 35.56
N GLU A 58 11.19 -21.98 36.19
CA GLU A 58 10.90 -21.18 37.41
C GLU A 58 9.78 -20.18 37.16
N VAL A 59 9.80 -19.49 36.02
CA VAL A 59 8.77 -18.50 35.62
C VAL A 59 7.41 -19.18 35.45
N PHE A 60 7.35 -20.32 34.75
CA PHE A 60 6.08 -21.05 34.61
C PHE A 60 5.54 -21.48 35.97
N THR A 61 6.39 -21.95 36.88
CA THR A 61 6.03 -22.34 38.24
C THR A 61 5.51 -21.12 39.03
N LEU A 62 6.22 -19.99 38.99
CA LEU A 62 5.83 -18.74 39.65
C LEU A 62 4.45 -18.23 39.18
N LEU A 63 4.15 -18.38 37.90
CA LEU A 63 2.90 -17.90 37.34
C LEU A 63 1.75 -18.91 37.49
N GLY A 64 2.03 -20.13 37.95
CA GLY A 64 1.07 -21.21 37.98
C GLY A 64 0.57 -21.56 36.55
N VAL A 65 1.49 -21.60 35.60
CA VAL A 65 1.24 -21.88 34.19
C VAL A 65 1.74 -23.27 33.85
N GLN A 66 0.96 -24.03 33.11
CA GLN A 66 1.44 -25.32 32.56
C GLN A 66 2.51 -25.03 31.50
N PRO A 67 3.70 -25.67 31.58
CA PRO A 67 4.77 -25.47 30.58
C PRO A 67 4.25 -25.76 29.17
N PRO A 68 4.44 -24.83 28.23
CA PRO A 68 4.09 -25.05 26.83
C PRO A 68 5.11 -25.98 26.16
N GLU A 69 4.75 -26.53 25.02
CA GLU A 69 5.74 -27.07 24.09
C GLU A 69 6.57 -25.91 23.53
N ILE A 70 7.88 -26.09 23.48
CA ILE A 70 8.84 -25.05 23.04
C ILE A 70 9.54 -25.54 21.78
N ILE A 71 9.47 -24.80 20.71
CA ILE A 71 10.08 -25.08 19.43
C ILE A 71 11.16 -24.03 19.17
N GLN A 72 12.39 -24.45 19.01
CA GLN A 72 13.55 -23.62 18.75
C GLN A 72 14.13 -23.87 17.34
N ALA A 73 15.14 -23.12 16.94
CA ALA A 73 15.82 -23.30 15.66
C ALA A 73 16.39 -24.73 15.47
N THR A 74 16.83 -25.38 16.56
CA THR A 74 17.31 -26.78 16.55
C THR A 74 16.21 -27.78 16.18
N ASP A 75 14.96 -27.51 16.57
CA ASP A 75 13.83 -28.38 16.25
C ASP A 75 13.43 -28.21 14.78
N LEU A 76 13.57 -27.00 14.24
CA LEU A 76 13.44 -26.76 12.81
C LEU A 76 14.51 -27.55 12.04
N HIS A 77 15.72 -27.57 12.54
CA HIS A 77 16.84 -28.33 12.00
C HIS A 77 16.53 -29.83 11.91
N ALA A 78 16.05 -30.41 13.00
CA ALA A 78 15.72 -31.82 13.08
C ALA A 78 14.61 -32.22 12.09
N ARG A 79 13.78 -31.28 11.64
CA ARG A 79 12.71 -31.49 10.65
C ARG A 79 13.00 -30.84 9.30
N ALA A 80 14.25 -30.59 8.94
CA ALA A 80 14.71 -30.05 7.65
C ALA A 80 14.23 -28.67 7.24
N PHE A 81 13.59 -27.89 8.14
CA PHE A 81 13.33 -26.46 7.93
C PHE A 81 14.59 -25.59 8.13
N THR A 82 15.75 -26.08 7.68
CA THR A 82 17.05 -25.54 8.08
C THR A 82 17.71 -24.67 7.07
N ALA A 83 17.07 -24.51 5.93
CA ALA A 83 17.65 -23.71 4.90
C ALA A 83 17.79 -22.25 5.36
N PRO A 84 19.01 -21.68 5.37
CA PRO A 84 19.17 -20.26 5.55
C PRO A 84 18.47 -19.51 4.43
N TYR A 85 17.95 -18.33 4.74
CA TYR A 85 17.15 -17.55 3.83
C TYR A 85 17.93 -16.96 2.67
N ARG A 86 17.35 -16.95 1.48
CA ARG A 86 17.91 -16.30 0.31
C ARG A 86 16.92 -15.41 -0.39
N GLN A 87 17.37 -14.22 -0.67
CA GLN A 87 16.66 -13.32 -1.55
C GLN A 87 16.94 -13.68 -3.01
N LYS A 88 15.93 -13.50 -3.84
CA LYS A 88 16.11 -13.39 -5.27
C LYS A 88 16.35 -11.94 -5.64
N ASP A 89 17.25 -11.71 -6.59
CA ASP A 89 17.37 -10.38 -7.21
C ASP A 89 16.15 -10.09 -8.11
N SER A 90 16.10 -8.88 -8.67
CA SER A 90 15.02 -8.47 -9.56
C SER A 90 14.87 -9.33 -10.83
N SER A 91 15.83 -10.20 -11.12
CA SER A 91 15.80 -11.16 -12.23
C SER A 91 15.35 -12.56 -11.79
N GLY A 92 15.02 -12.74 -10.51
CA GLY A 92 14.62 -14.02 -9.94
C GLY A 92 15.78 -14.98 -9.61
N ARG A 93 17.02 -14.51 -9.70
CA ARG A 93 18.19 -15.31 -9.33
C ARG A 93 18.42 -15.24 -7.82
N PRO A 94 18.85 -16.36 -7.19
CA PRO A 94 19.22 -16.36 -5.79
C PRO A 94 20.31 -15.30 -5.51
N ARG A 95 20.07 -14.42 -4.58
CA ARG A 95 21.05 -13.45 -4.11
C ARG A 95 21.58 -13.88 -2.76
N THR A 96 22.89 -13.99 -2.63
CA THR A 96 23.53 -14.13 -1.33
C THR A 96 23.40 -12.80 -0.59
N VAL A 97 22.67 -12.80 0.52
CA VAL A 97 22.60 -11.64 1.43
C VAL A 97 23.66 -11.84 2.49
N VAL A 98 24.61 -10.94 2.56
CA VAL A 98 25.53 -10.86 3.69
C VAL A 98 24.86 -10.00 4.75
N HIS A 99 24.53 -10.59 5.89
CA HIS A 99 24.04 -9.82 7.02
C HIS A 99 25.17 -8.96 7.57
N PRO A 100 25.03 -7.64 7.68
CA PRO A 100 26.12 -6.74 8.05
C PRO A 100 26.81 -7.11 9.38
N ALA A 101 26.03 -7.66 10.32
CA ALA A 101 26.52 -8.09 11.63
C ALA A 101 27.17 -9.48 11.63
N GLN A 102 26.92 -10.29 10.63
CA GLN A 102 27.37 -11.69 10.63
C GLN A 102 28.56 -11.97 9.72
N GLY A 103 28.79 -11.14 8.72
CA GLY A 103 29.82 -11.37 7.72
C GLY A 103 29.66 -12.73 6.99
N LEU A 104 28.52 -13.38 7.12
CA LEU A 104 28.26 -14.73 6.63
C LEU A 104 27.72 -14.67 5.20
N ALA A 105 28.44 -15.26 4.27
CA ALA A 105 27.87 -15.65 2.98
C ALA A 105 26.95 -16.86 3.17
N LEU A 106 25.68 -16.72 2.81
CA LEU A 106 24.71 -17.82 2.91
C LEU A 106 24.82 -18.76 1.72
N ASP A 107 24.68 -20.08 1.95
CA ASP A 107 24.83 -21.12 0.94
C ASP A 107 23.67 -21.11 -0.09
N ASP A 108 23.97 -21.45 -1.36
CA ASP A 108 23.14 -21.24 -2.58
C ASP A 108 21.87 -22.07 -2.73
N LYS A 109 21.50 -22.88 -1.79
CA LYS A 109 20.46 -23.90 -2.02
C LYS A 109 19.07 -23.64 -1.47
N SER A 110 18.85 -22.54 -0.74
CA SER A 110 17.58 -22.29 -0.08
C SER A 110 16.79 -21.13 -0.70
N VAL A 111 15.53 -21.38 -1.01
CA VAL A 111 14.58 -20.36 -1.50
C VAL A 111 13.81 -19.82 -0.30
N VAL A 112 13.86 -18.52 -0.08
CA VAL A 112 13.11 -17.84 0.97
C VAL A 112 12.22 -16.78 0.34
N PRO A 113 11.01 -16.55 0.87
CA PRO A 113 10.19 -15.42 0.45
C PRO A 113 10.95 -14.10 0.59
N ASP A 114 10.84 -13.21 -0.40
CA ASP A 114 11.57 -11.94 -0.48
C ASP A 114 11.34 -10.98 0.71
N PHE A 115 10.38 -11.29 1.57
CA PHE A 115 9.99 -10.49 2.72
C PHE A 115 10.34 -11.11 4.07
N PHE A 116 11.19 -12.12 4.08
CA PHE A 116 11.72 -12.72 5.31
C PHE A 116 13.16 -12.27 5.57
N GLY A 117 13.58 -12.36 6.85
CA GLY A 117 14.98 -12.17 7.25
C GLY A 117 15.86 -13.41 7.00
N LEU A 118 16.98 -13.55 7.76
CA LEU A 118 17.92 -14.64 7.60
C LEU A 118 17.45 -15.95 8.25
N TYR A 119 16.63 -15.87 9.29
CA TYR A 119 16.22 -17.03 10.09
C TYR A 119 14.71 -17.00 10.36
N TRP A 120 14.07 -18.16 10.34
CA TRP A 120 12.73 -18.33 10.90
C TRP A 120 12.73 -18.07 12.41
N LEU A 121 13.64 -18.73 13.10
CA LEU A 121 13.97 -18.53 14.50
C LEU A 121 15.47 -18.31 14.61
N THR A 122 15.91 -17.29 15.31
CA THR A 122 17.33 -17.02 15.50
C THR A 122 18.00 -18.21 16.24
N PRO A 123 19.01 -18.87 15.65
CA PRO A 123 19.67 -19.98 16.28
C PRO A 123 20.66 -19.54 17.37
N PRO A 124 20.96 -20.41 18.38
CA PRO A 124 22.06 -20.16 19.31
C PRO A 124 23.38 -19.94 18.54
N GLY A 125 24.14 -18.94 18.93
CA GLY A 125 25.36 -18.50 18.25
C GLY A 125 25.13 -17.53 17.08
N GLY A 126 23.89 -17.30 16.66
CA GLY A 126 23.49 -16.37 15.60
C GLY A 126 23.16 -14.97 16.13
N TYR A 127 23.20 -14.01 15.20
CA TYR A 127 22.63 -12.68 15.42
C TYR A 127 21.19 -12.66 14.88
N ALA A 128 20.28 -12.00 15.58
CA ALA A 128 18.94 -11.74 15.05
C ALA A 128 18.99 -10.73 13.91
N ASP A 129 18.05 -10.85 12.95
CA ASP A 129 17.95 -9.91 11.84
C ASP A 129 17.48 -8.53 12.30
N ASN A 130 16.59 -8.54 13.29
CA ASN A 130 16.07 -7.32 13.91
C ASN A 130 15.69 -7.57 15.36
N ILE A 131 15.57 -6.50 16.11
CA ILE A 131 14.97 -6.54 17.43
C ILE A 131 13.51 -6.98 17.27
N GLY A 132 13.10 -7.95 18.08
CA GLY A 132 11.77 -8.54 17.99
C GLY A 132 11.67 -9.78 17.10
N GLN A 133 12.77 -10.24 16.51
CA GLN A 133 12.77 -11.52 15.81
C GLN A 133 12.55 -12.68 16.77
N PRO A 134 11.71 -13.67 16.41
CA PRO A 134 11.49 -14.85 17.25
C PRO A 134 12.74 -15.73 17.40
N VAL A 135 12.92 -16.29 18.59
CA VAL A 135 13.90 -17.33 18.92
C VAL A 135 13.24 -18.66 19.22
N ALA A 136 11.97 -18.63 19.65
CA ALA A 136 11.19 -19.82 19.92
C ALA A 136 9.70 -19.59 19.68
N ILE A 137 9.00 -20.68 19.34
CA ILE A 137 7.56 -20.77 19.32
C ILE A 137 7.12 -21.53 20.55
N LEU A 138 6.24 -20.95 21.38
CA LEU A 138 5.65 -21.56 22.55
C LEU A 138 4.21 -21.93 22.28
N LEU A 139 3.84 -23.20 22.43
CA LEU A 139 2.49 -23.72 22.19
C LEU A 139 1.78 -24.00 23.51
N PHE A 140 1.04 -23.02 24.01
CA PHE A 140 0.24 -23.14 25.23
C PHE A 140 -1.03 -23.92 24.99
N ARG A 141 -1.44 -24.75 25.98
CA ARG A 141 -2.74 -25.46 25.98
C ARG A 141 -3.89 -24.51 26.24
N GLU A 142 -3.70 -23.56 27.14
CA GLU A 142 -4.71 -22.64 27.60
C GLU A 142 -4.37 -21.19 27.24
N SER A 143 -5.32 -20.44 26.71
CA SER A 143 -5.15 -19.02 26.37
C SER A 143 -4.85 -18.16 27.58
N ASN A 144 -5.32 -18.54 28.76
CA ASN A 144 -5.08 -17.83 30.01
C ASN A 144 -3.62 -17.96 30.45
N ASP A 145 -3.02 -19.13 30.25
CA ASP A 145 -1.63 -19.37 30.56
C ASP A 145 -0.70 -18.57 29.66
N LEU A 146 -1.00 -18.54 28.35
CA LEU A 146 -0.33 -17.63 27.43
C LEU A 146 -0.42 -16.17 27.91
N ARG A 147 -1.61 -15.71 28.28
CA ARG A 147 -1.83 -14.33 28.73
C ARG A 147 -1.02 -13.99 29.98
N LYS A 148 -0.98 -14.87 30.97
CA LYS A 148 -0.16 -14.68 32.18
C LYS A 148 1.33 -14.55 31.81
N PHE A 149 1.84 -15.48 31.00
CA PHE A 149 3.23 -15.47 30.56
C PHE A 149 3.56 -14.21 29.72
N ALA A 150 2.76 -13.88 28.73
CA ALA A 150 2.94 -12.72 27.88
C ALA A 150 2.94 -11.42 28.71
N THR A 151 2.04 -11.30 29.68
CA THR A 151 1.99 -10.14 30.59
C THR A 151 3.26 -10.03 31.43
N TRP A 152 3.74 -11.13 31.98
CA TRP A 152 4.98 -11.18 32.74
C TRP A 152 6.19 -10.83 31.86
N ASN A 153 6.26 -11.40 30.64
CA ASN A 153 7.40 -11.21 29.73
C ASN A 153 7.55 -9.76 29.21
N ARG A 154 6.50 -8.94 29.31
CA ARG A 154 6.52 -7.52 28.92
C ARG A 154 7.14 -6.59 29.93
N GLU A 155 7.31 -7.02 31.18
CA GLU A 155 7.85 -6.15 32.23
C GLU A 155 9.36 -5.98 32.08
N PRO A 156 9.85 -4.78 31.78
CA PRO A 156 11.27 -4.54 31.51
C PRO A 156 12.19 -4.90 32.70
N SER A 157 11.73 -4.64 33.90
CA SER A 157 12.48 -4.96 35.13
C SER A 157 12.80 -6.44 35.30
N ARG A 158 12.10 -7.31 34.59
CA ARG A 158 12.29 -8.76 34.64
C ARG A 158 13.36 -9.26 33.69
N HIS A 159 13.78 -8.40 32.77
CA HIS A 159 14.85 -8.70 31.81
C HIS A 159 16.24 -8.23 32.30
N GLU A 160 16.29 -7.32 33.28
CA GLU A 160 17.56 -6.75 33.76
C GLU A 160 18.34 -7.65 34.74
N GLY A 161 17.70 -8.55 35.42
CA GLY A 161 18.35 -9.36 36.46
C GLY A 161 18.56 -10.84 36.15
N SER A 162 17.71 -11.46 35.37
CA SER A 162 17.76 -12.86 34.96
C SER A 162 16.96 -13.06 33.69
N PRO A 163 17.53 -12.69 32.55
CA PRO A 163 16.83 -12.75 31.27
C PRO A 163 16.55 -14.21 30.88
N LEU A 164 15.38 -14.45 30.27
CA LEU A 164 15.06 -15.75 29.66
C LEU A 164 15.98 -16.08 28.49
N LEU A 165 16.55 -15.04 27.87
CA LEU A 165 17.42 -15.13 26.70
C LEU A 165 18.84 -14.78 27.10
N ARG A 166 19.78 -15.68 26.81
CA ARG A 166 21.20 -15.45 27.04
C ARG A 166 21.86 -14.85 25.80
N PHE A 167 22.69 -13.84 26.04
CA PHE A 167 23.44 -13.15 24.98
C PHE A 167 24.92 -13.08 25.32
N ASP A 168 25.76 -13.09 24.27
CA ASP A 168 27.20 -12.89 24.40
C ASP A 168 27.52 -11.38 24.33
N ALA A 169 27.79 -10.78 25.49
CA ALA A 169 28.14 -9.38 25.57
C ALA A 169 29.46 -9.02 24.84
N SER A 170 30.38 -10.00 24.70
CA SER A 170 31.65 -9.80 24.00
C SER A 170 31.51 -9.76 22.48
N SER A 171 30.40 -10.27 21.94
CA SER A 171 30.14 -10.32 20.52
C SER A 171 29.40 -9.09 20.00
N ARG A 172 29.28 -8.04 20.81
CA ARG A 172 28.55 -6.83 20.42
C ARG A 172 29.15 -6.22 19.16
N VAL A 173 28.26 -5.97 18.16
CA VAL A 173 28.61 -5.29 16.93
C VAL A 173 27.91 -3.91 16.92
N GLU A 174 28.57 -2.93 16.31
CA GLU A 174 27.89 -1.67 16.03
C GLU A 174 26.96 -1.91 14.84
N TRP A 175 25.69 -2.04 15.15
CA TRP A 175 24.67 -1.97 14.12
C TRP A 175 24.71 -0.61 13.46
N GLN A 176 24.36 -0.62 12.21
CA GLN A 176 24.24 0.59 11.45
C GLN A 176 23.31 1.56 12.15
N GLN A 177 23.78 2.76 12.25
CA GLN A 177 23.07 3.77 12.99
C GLN A 177 21.72 4.03 12.31
N ASP A 178 20.71 4.02 13.10
CA ASP A 178 19.36 4.39 12.74
C ASP A 178 19.35 5.68 11.91
N ILE A 179 18.57 5.67 10.84
CA ILE A 179 18.34 6.85 9.98
C ILE A 179 17.96 8.09 10.80
N GLN A 180 17.26 7.94 11.91
CA GLN A 180 16.95 9.07 12.80
C GLN A 180 18.19 9.76 13.35
N ARG A 181 19.29 9.07 13.51
CA ARG A 181 20.57 9.65 13.93
C ARG A 181 21.24 10.47 12.83
N LEU A 182 20.89 10.23 11.56
CA LEU A 182 21.39 11.03 10.44
C LEU A 182 20.93 12.48 10.47
N VAL A 183 19.82 12.76 11.12
CA VAL A 183 19.30 14.11 11.29
C VAL A 183 20.06 14.89 12.36
N ASN A 184 20.85 14.21 13.19
CA ASN A 184 21.71 14.87 14.14
C ASN A 184 22.94 15.46 13.40
N PRO A 185 23.11 16.79 13.39
CA PRO A 185 24.21 17.44 12.66
C PRO A 185 25.61 17.04 13.13
N LEU A 186 25.70 16.37 14.30
CA LEU A 186 26.97 15.87 14.84
C LEU A 186 27.42 14.54 14.22
N LEU A 187 26.56 13.85 13.45
CA LEU A 187 26.83 12.48 12.98
C LEU A 187 27.33 12.38 11.53
N GLY A 188 27.45 13.49 10.80
CA GLY A 188 27.99 13.49 9.43
C GLY A 188 27.12 12.72 8.40
N ALA A 189 27.40 12.93 7.13
CA ALA A 189 26.52 12.56 6.02
C ALA A 189 26.53 11.07 5.59
N ARG A 190 27.32 10.20 6.21
CA ARG A 190 27.39 8.77 5.88
C ARG A 190 27.45 7.94 7.15
N ALA A 191 26.30 7.58 7.65
CA ALA A 191 26.15 6.74 8.83
C ALA A 191 25.86 5.26 8.51
N PHE A 192 25.78 4.86 7.23
CA PHE A 192 25.59 3.48 6.86
C PHE A 192 26.71 2.94 5.98
N ASN A 193 26.97 1.69 6.16
CA ASN A 193 27.81 0.93 5.25
C ASN A 193 27.08 0.73 3.92
N GLU A 194 27.77 0.83 2.79
CA GLU A 194 27.20 0.57 1.46
C GLU A 194 26.64 -0.86 1.34
N GLU A 195 27.15 -1.80 2.11
CA GLU A 195 26.65 -3.18 2.20
C GLU A 195 25.23 -3.28 2.77
N ALA A 196 24.74 -2.27 3.50
CA ALA A 196 23.37 -2.23 4.00
C ALA A 196 22.35 -1.80 2.96
N ILE A 197 22.79 -1.29 1.83
CA ILE A 197 21.92 -0.90 0.73
C ILE A 197 21.48 -2.17 0.00
N TYR A 198 20.21 -2.52 0.11
CA TYR A 198 19.65 -3.69 -0.57
C TYR A 198 18.67 -3.35 -1.70
N GLY A 199 18.36 -2.09 -1.91
CA GLY A 199 17.54 -1.63 -3.02
C GLY A 199 17.87 -0.20 -3.38
N ALA A 200 18.20 0.03 -4.62
CA ALA A 200 18.46 1.37 -5.16
C ALA A 200 17.58 1.62 -6.39
N THR A 201 17.24 2.89 -6.61
CA THR A 201 16.56 3.35 -7.81
C THR A 201 17.09 4.73 -8.19
N HIS A 202 17.20 4.97 -9.48
CA HIS A 202 17.74 6.22 -10.00
C HIS A 202 16.83 6.74 -11.11
N PHE A 203 16.49 8.04 -11.06
CA PHE A 203 15.79 8.76 -12.11
C PHE A 203 16.62 9.97 -12.49
N ILE A 204 17.39 9.84 -13.57
CA ILE A 204 18.20 10.92 -14.12
C ILE A 204 17.61 11.32 -15.46
N ARG A 205 17.31 12.61 -15.59
CA ARG A 205 16.87 13.22 -16.83
C ARG A 205 17.61 14.55 -17.04
N SER A 206 18.46 14.60 -18.04
CA SER A 206 19.24 15.76 -18.44
C SER A 206 18.86 16.20 -19.85
N GLN A 207 18.66 17.49 -20.02
CA GLN A 207 18.54 18.16 -21.32
C GLN A 207 19.75 19.10 -21.58
N VAL A 208 20.82 18.93 -20.80
CA VAL A 208 22.04 19.69 -20.99
C VAL A 208 22.68 19.24 -22.29
N LYS A 209 22.97 20.21 -23.20
CA LYS A 209 23.56 19.95 -24.50
C LYS A 209 24.81 19.07 -24.38
N ASP A 210 24.95 18.11 -25.27
CA ASP A 210 26.03 17.10 -25.33
C ASP A 210 26.08 16.12 -24.13
N ASN A 211 25.14 16.24 -23.17
CA ASN A 211 24.99 15.34 -22.01
C ASN A 211 23.51 15.00 -21.78
N GLU A 212 22.74 14.89 -22.84
CA GLU A 212 21.35 14.46 -22.74
C GLU A 212 21.25 13.01 -22.28
N PHE A 213 20.35 12.75 -21.33
CA PHE A 213 20.08 11.42 -20.82
C PHE A 213 18.65 11.34 -20.27
N SER A 214 18.01 10.20 -20.47
CA SER A 214 16.71 9.90 -19.89
C SER A 214 16.71 8.51 -19.25
N ALA A 215 16.16 8.39 -18.07
CA ALA A 215 15.90 7.12 -17.41
C ALA A 215 14.96 6.22 -18.20
N GLN A 216 14.22 6.79 -19.15
CA GLN A 216 13.35 6.05 -20.06
C GLN A 216 14.16 5.01 -20.85
N GLY A 217 13.78 3.75 -20.75
CA GLY A 217 14.53 2.66 -21.37
C GLY A 217 15.75 2.18 -20.60
N HIS A 218 16.14 2.84 -19.52
CA HIS A 218 17.31 2.53 -18.69
C HIS A 218 16.96 2.42 -17.18
N LYS A 219 15.84 1.81 -16.85
CA LYS A 219 15.33 1.78 -15.46
C LYS A 219 16.30 1.20 -14.42
N ASP A 220 17.22 0.34 -14.84
CA ASP A 220 18.19 -0.32 -13.96
C ASP A 220 19.60 0.32 -14.05
N HIS A 221 19.71 1.54 -14.53
CA HIS A 221 20.99 2.27 -14.51
C HIS A 221 21.32 2.69 -13.08
N ASP A 222 22.63 2.72 -12.80
CA ASP A 222 23.17 3.20 -11.53
C ASP A 222 24.40 4.09 -11.82
N PRO A 223 24.28 5.41 -11.67
CA PRO A 223 25.34 6.34 -12.03
C PRO A 223 26.63 6.17 -11.21
N ASP A 224 26.58 5.46 -10.10
CA ASP A 224 27.69 5.22 -9.20
C ASP A 224 28.34 3.82 -9.40
N ALA A 225 27.66 2.89 -10.07
CA ALA A 225 28.17 1.54 -10.33
C ALA A 225 29.02 1.50 -11.62
N LEU A 226 30.29 1.91 -11.50
CA LEU A 226 31.26 2.03 -12.59
C LEU A 226 32.45 1.05 -12.50
N GLY A 227 32.43 0.16 -11.51
CA GLY A 227 33.50 -0.80 -11.24
C GLY A 227 33.73 -1.84 -12.37
N PRO A 228 34.87 -2.52 -12.37
CA PRO A 228 35.22 -3.53 -13.38
C PRO A 228 34.26 -4.74 -13.36
N ASP A 229 33.63 -5.03 -12.23
CA ASP A 229 32.70 -6.15 -12.03
C ASP A 229 31.32 -5.90 -12.62
N VAL A 230 31.03 -4.67 -13.05
CA VAL A 230 29.76 -4.32 -13.69
C VAL A 230 29.81 -4.74 -15.16
N ASP A 231 28.74 -5.36 -15.63
CA ASP A 231 28.56 -5.71 -17.05
C ASP A 231 28.94 -4.52 -17.97
N PRO A 232 29.74 -4.72 -19.03
CA PRO A 232 30.24 -3.65 -19.85
C PRO A 232 29.15 -2.78 -20.48
N ALA A 233 28.03 -3.37 -20.95
CA ALA A 233 26.94 -2.63 -21.56
C ALA A 233 26.20 -1.79 -20.48
N LYS A 234 25.97 -2.38 -19.32
CA LYS A 234 25.37 -1.69 -18.18
C LYS A 234 26.27 -0.55 -17.70
N ARG A 235 27.58 -0.80 -17.58
CA ARG A 235 28.57 0.22 -17.19
C ARG A 235 28.61 1.40 -18.17
N ALA A 236 28.44 1.15 -19.46
CA ALA A 236 28.38 2.23 -20.45
C ALA A 236 27.17 3.15 -20.23
N ILE A 237 26.00 2.57 -19.93
CA ILE A 237 24.77 3.33 -19.59
C ILE A 237 24.97 4.08 -18.26
N ASN A 238 25.53 3.43 -17.27
CA ASN A 238 25.80 4.03 -15.95
C ASN A 238 26.75 5.24 -16.09
N LEU A 239 27.78 5.13 -16.95
CA LEU A 239 28.69 6.22 -17.22
C LEU A 239 27.99 7.40 -17.92
N GLN A 240 27.06 7.15 -18.82
CA GLN A 240 26.25 8.22 -19.45
C GLN A 240 25.38 8.91 -18.40
N ALA A 241 24.71 8.15 -17.54
CA ALA A 241 23.90 8.68 -16.45
C ALA A 241 24.74 9.53 -15.47
N ASN A 242 25.96 9.06 -15.13
CA ASN A 242 26.89 9.80 -14.28
C ASN A 242 27.30 11.15 -14.91
N LYS A 243 27.74 11.11 -16.20
CA LYS A 243 28.08 12.34 -16.94
C LYS A 243 26.90 13.31 -17.03
N ALA A 244 25.70 12.83 -17.23
CA ALA A 244 24.49 13.65 -17.27
C ALA A 244 24.22 14.31 -15.91
N ARG A 245 24.36 13.57 -14.81
CA ARG A 245 24.23 14.09 -13.45
C ARG A 245 25.26 15.20 -13.15
N GLU A 246 26.51 14.99 -13.54
CA GLU A 246 27.55 15.99 -13.39
C GLU A 246 27.30 17.23 -14.28
N ALA A 247 26.79 17.04 -15.50
CA ALA A 247 26.41 18.14 -16.38
C ALA A 247 25.30 19.00 -15.79
N ILE A 248 24.27 18.37 -15.20
CA ILE A 248 23.18 19.08 -14.49
C ILE A 248 23.77 19.95 -13.36
N ARG A 249 24.67 19.39 -12.55
CA ARG A 249 25.29 20.12 -11.45
C ARG A 249 26.13 21.32 -11.90
N ARG A 250 26.83 21.19 -13.03
CA ARG A 250 27.60 22.30 -13.63
C ARG A 250 26.68 23.37 -14.22
N SER A 251 25.61 22.99 -14.93
CA SER A 251 24.70 23.95 -15.57
C SER A 251 24.03 24.89 -14.55
N VAL A 252 23.79 24.42 -13.33
CA VAL A 252 23.27 25.26 -12.23
C VAL A 252 24.15 26.50 -11.98
N SER A 253 25.47 26.32 -12.00
CA SER A 253 26.41 27.43 -11.78
C SER A 253 26.64 28.26 -13.05
N GLU A 254 26.71 27.59 -14.20
CA GLU A 254 26.94 28.22 -15.50
C GLU A 254 25.76 29.12 -15.90
N GLU A 255 24.55 28.71 -15.59
CA GLU A 255 23.33 29.47 -15.88
C GLU A 255 22.93 30.45 -14.74
N GLY A 256 23.72 30.54 -13.69
CA GLY A 256 23.49 31.52 -12.59
C GLY A 256 22.21 31.25 -11.78
N MET A 257 21.84 29.98 -11.63
CA MET A 257 20.65 29.62 -10.89
C MET A 257 20.77 29.83 -9.39
N THR A 258 19.68 30.25 -8.76
CA THR A 258 19.56 30.26 -7.29
C THR A 258 19.38 28.84 -6.77
N VAL A 259 20.10 28.49 -5.71
CA VAL A 259 20.11 27.14 -5.16
C VAL A 259 19.53 27.10 -3.75
N LEU A 260 18.51 26.28 -3.55
CA LEU A 260 17.95 25.98 -2.23
C LEU A 260 18.35 24.54 -1.84
N ARG A 261 19.01 24.39 -0.68
CA ARG A 261 19.42 23.10 -0.12
C ARG A 261 18.65 22.83 1.16
N ARG A 262 17.99 21.68 1.25
CA ARG A 262 17.23 21.27 2.44
C ARG A 262 17.36 19.77 2.67
N THR A 263 17.38 19.43 3.94
CA THR A 263 17.24 18.02 4.39
C THR A 263 15.91 17.87 5.12
N PHE A 264 15.15 16.88 4.71
CA PHE A 264 13.88 16.53 5.33
C PHE A 264 14.00 15.17 6.00
N PHE A 265 13.36 15.06 7.13
CA PHE A 265 13.22 13.80 7.86
C PHE A 265 11.76 13.53 8.20
N SER A 266 11.34 12.30 7.95
CA SER A 266 10.09 11.75 8.45
C SER A 266 10.36 10.47 9.24
N GLN A 267 9.79 10.39 10.42
CA GLN A 267 9.93 9.26 11.33
C GLN A 267 9.13 8.04 10.88
N SER A 268 9.48 6.90 11.47
CA SER A 268 8.66 5.69 11.40
C SER A 268 7.39 5.84 12.23
N ILE A 269 6.27 5.34 11.73
CA ILE A 269 4.99 5.27 12.44
C ILE A 269 4.32 3.91 12.25
N ASP A 270 3.47 3.54 13.20
CA ASP A 270 2.66 2.32 13.14
C ASP A 270 1.35 2.58 12.37
N PRO A 271 0.87 1.67 11.53
CA PRO A 271 -0.43 1.81 10.85
C PRO A 271 -1.64 1.92 11.78
N MET A 272 -1.50 1.49 13.03
CA MET A 272 -2.47 1.63 14.11
C MET A 272 -3.87 1.07 13.80
N PHE A 273 -3.95 0.00 12.99
CA PHE A 273 -5.22 -0.68 12.81
C PHE A 273 -5.76 -1.25 14.13
N MET A 274 -7.09 -1.19 14.30
CA MET A 274 -7.73 -1.53 15.58
C MET A 274 -7.72 -3.03 15.85
N GLU A 275 -8.08 -3.85 14.88
CA GLU A 275 -7.94 -5.30 14.97
C GLU A 275 -6.48 -5.68 14.69
N LEU A 276 -5.82 -6.25 15.69
CA LEU A 276 -4.45 -6.73 15.58
C LEU A 276 -4.38 -8.01 14.74
N GLU A 277 -3.19 -8.34 14.22
CA GLU A 277 -2.99 -9.56 13.46
C GLU A 277 -3.41 -10.79 14.26
N THR A 278 -4.25 -11.61 13.66
CA THR A 278 -4.81 -12.81 14.26
C THR A 278 -5.12 -13.85 13.19
N GLY A 279 -4.97 -15.13 13.55
CA GLY A 279 -5.29 -16.21 12.65
C GLY A 279 -5.30 -17.57 13.34
N LEU A 280 -5.80 -18.54 12.60
CA LEU A 280 -5.85 -19.95 12.94
C LEU A 280 -5.19 -20.74 11.81
N ALA A 281 -4.43 -21.79 12.16
CA ALA A 281 -3.91 -22.73 11.18
C ALA A 281 -4.08 -24.17 11.66
N PHE A 282 -4.19 -25.08 10.70
CA PHE A 282 -4.37 -26.50 10.97
C PHE A 282 -3.76 -27.33 9.85
N LEU A 283 -2.71 -28.09 10.18
CA LEU A 283 -2.20 -29.12 9.29
C LEU A 283 -3.04 -30.37 9.48
N THR A 284 -3.80 -30.76 8.48
CA THR A 284 -4.74 -31.88 8.51
C THR A 284 -4.68 -32.69 7.23
N ARG A 285 -5.64 -33.58 7.04
CA ARG A 285 -5.87 -34.31 5.79
C ARG A 285 -7.25 -33.97 5.24
N ASP A 286 -7.37 -33.93 3.91
CA ASP A 286 -8.64 -33.82 3.23
C ASP A 286 -9.35 -35.17 3.09
N ASP A 287 -10.50 -35.18 2.44
CA ASP A 287 -11.32 -36.39 2.22
C ASP A 287 -10.59 -37.44 1.36
N GLU A 288 -9.58 -37.05 0.59
CA GLU A 288 -8.70 -37.93 -0.18
C GLU A 288 -7.45 -38.38 0.62
N CYS A 289 -7.41 -38.11 1.90
CA CYS A 289 -6.28 -38.39 2.80
C CYS A 289 -4.99 -37.64 2.44
N LYS A 290 -5.04 -36.61 1.58
CA LYS A 290 -3.91 -35.76 1.25
C LYS A 290 -3.69 -34.70 2.33
N ARG A 291 -2.44 -34.34 2.57
CA ARG A 291 -2.11 -33.29 3.56
C ARG A 291 -2.54 -31.93 3.08
N VAL A 292 -3.17 -31.18 3.96
CA VAL A 292 -3.64 -29.82 3.72
C VAL A 292 -3.26 -28.90 4.89
N MET A 293 -2.58 -27.79 4.59
CA MET A 293 -2.38 -26.68 5.51
C MET A 293 -3.53 -25.70 5.36
N ARG A 294 -4.49 -25.75 6.28
CA ARG A 294 -5.61 -24.80 6.34
C ARG A 294 -5.24 -23.59 7.17
N ILE A 295 -5.42 -22.41 6.62
CA ILE A 295 -5.13 -21.12 7.29
C ILE A 295 -6.38 -20.25 7.20
N ALA A 296 -6.72 -19.63 8.33
CA ALA A 296 -7.78 -18.64 8.43
C ALA A 296 -7.19 -17.38 9.08
N ALA A 297 -6.88 -16.35 8.29
CA ALA A 297 -6.20 -15.15 8.75
C ALA A 297 -6.66 -13.89 8.03
N GLY A 298 -6.57 -12.75 8.73
CA GLY A 298 -6.82 -11.45 8.13
C GLY A 298 -5.58 -10.92 7.42
N THR A 299 -5.68 -10.68 6.12
CA THR A 299 -4.57 -10.19 5.27
C THR A 299 -5.06 -9.26 4.17
N GLN A 300 -4.20 -8.37 3.70
CA GLN A 300 -4.42 -7.56 2.50
C GLN A 300 -3.93 -8.25 1.22
N SER A 301 -3.13 -9.30 1.35
CA SER A 301 -2.46 -9.98 0.23
C SER A 301 -2.69 -11.49 0.26
N PRO A 302 -3.96 -11.97 0.20
CA PRO A 302 -4.25 -13.39 0.44
C PRO A 302 -3.49 -14.34 -0.50
N ARG A 303 -3.37 -14.01 -1.78
CA ARG A 303 -2.62 -14.83 -2.73
C ARG A 303 -1.13 -14.86 -2.41
N LYS A 304 -0.54 -13.71 -2.10
CA LYS A 304 0.89 -13.62 -1.75
C LYS A 304 1.19 -14.32 -0.43
N ASP A 305 0.31 -14.21 0.56
CA ASP A 305 0.44 -14.95 1.81
C ASP A 305 0.33 -16.45 1.57
N ARG A 306 -0.60 -16.91 0.73
CA ARG A 306 -0.71 -18.31 0.32
C ARG A 306 0.58 -18.78 -0.37
N GLU A 307 1.09 -18.05 -1.35
CA GLU A 307 2.36 -18.35 -2.04
C GLU A 307 3.54 -18.42 -1.06
N GLY A 308 3.60 -17.54 -0.06
CA GLY A 308 4.60 -17.57 1.00
C GLY A 308 4.52 -18.84 1.85
N VAL A 309 3.32 -19.24 2.23
CA VAL A 309 3.13 -20.50 2.97
C VAL A 309 3.40 -21.72 2.08
N GLU A 310 3.06 -21.69 0.79
CA GLU A 310 3.41 -22.74 -0.18
C GLU A 310 4.94 -22.89 -0.28
N THR A 311 5.69 -21.79 -0.26
CA THR A 311 7.16 -21.84 -0.20
C THR A 311 7.65 -22.53 1.08
N LEU A 312 7.03 -22.26 2.22
CA LEU A 312 7.34 -22.92 3.49
C LEU A 312 6.98 -24.41 3.42
N THR A 313 5.80 -24.77 2.89
CA THR A 313 5.37 -26.17 2.77
C THR A 313 6.23 -26.98 1.79
N ALA A 314 6.77 -26.33 0.77
CA ALA A 314 7.71 -26.96 -0.17
C ALA A 314 9.02 -27.42 0.49
N LEU A 315 9.35 -26.92 1.67
CA LEU A 315 10.48 -27.38 2.48
C LEU A 315 10.16 -28.67 3.26
N TRP A 316 8.96 -29.21 3.15
CA TRP A 316 8.56 -30.43 3.84
C TRP A 316 9.39 -31.63 3.40
N PRO A 317 10.06 -32.34 4.34
CA PRO A 317 11.06 -33.34 3.97
C PRO A 317 10.50 -34.71 3.61
N GLU A 318 9.24 -34.99 3.98
CA GLU A 318 8.65 -36.32 3.91
C GLU A 318 7.45 -36.36 2.95
N GLY A 319 7.67 -36.82 1.74
CA GLY A 319 6.62 -37.09 0.79
C GLY A 319 6.08 -35.85 0.10
N GLU A 320 4.78 -35.83 -0.20
CA GLU A 320 4.11 -34.75 -0.91
C GLU A 320 3.91 -33.53 0.01
N ALA A 321 4.29 -32.35 -0.48
CA ALA A 321 4.09 -31.10 0.25
C ALA A 321 2.58 -30.85 0.49
N PRO A 322 2.20 -30.37 1.70
CA PRO A 322 0.80 -30.06 1.96
C PRO A 322 0.26 -28.99 0.98
N ARG A 323 -0.93 -29.20 0.45
CA ARG A 323 -1.67 -28.16 -0.27
C ARG A 323 -2.06 -27.05 0.70
N VAL A 324 -1.99 -25.80 0.28
CA VAL A 324 -2.34 -24.66 1.13
C VAL A 324 -3.74 -24.13 0.78
N GLU A 325 -4.61 -24.10 1.77
CA GLU A 325 -5.92 -23.46 1.72
C GLU A 325 -5.92 -22.23 2.64
N LEU A 326 -5.99 -21.04 2.05
CA LEU A 326 -6.08 -19.82 2.82
C LEU A 326 -7.47 -19.19 2.68
N LYS A 327 -8.16 -19.04 3.81
CA LYS A 327 -9.42 -18.32 3.95
C LYS A 327 -9.14 -16.97 4.64
N THR A 328 -9.57 -15.89 4.03
CA THR A 328 -9.46 -14.57 4.64
C THR A 328 -10.83 -14.08 5.16
N TYR A 329 -10.79 -13.12 6.06
CA TYR A 329 -11.93 -12.46 6.66
C TYR A 329 -11.83 -10.95 6.46
N PRO A 330 -12.94 -10.19 6.58
CA PRO A 330 -12.87 -8.75 6.76
C PRO A 330 -11.91 -8.39 7.90
N ILE A 331 -11.11 -7.37 7.70
CA ILE A 331 -10.12 -6.96 8.69
C ILE A 331 -10.45 -5.58 9.26
N GLY A 332 -10.24 -5.42 10.56
CA GLY A 332 -10.47 -4.17 11.30
C GLY A 332 -9.38 -3.13 11.09
N GLY A 333 -9.14 -2.80 9.82
CA GLY A 333 -8.08 -1.90 9.36
C GLY A 333 -6.86 -2.64 8.82
N GLY A 334 -6.13 -2.00 7.92
CA GLY A 334 -4.90 -2.56 7.34
C GLY A 334 -3.89 -1.46 7.02
N PHE A 335 -4.31 -0.46 6.26
CA PHE A 335 -3.53 0.72 5.86
C PHE A 335 -2.17 0.38 5.21
N GLY A 336 -2.01 -0.85 4.70
CA GLY A 336 -0.76 -1.40 4.18
C GLY A 336 0.00 -2.28 5.18
N GLY A 337 -0.22 -2.15 6.48
CA GLY A 337 0.51 -2.90 7.51
C GLY A 337 0.22 -4.40 7.56
N ARG A 338 -0.74 -4.89 6.76
CA ARG A 338 -1.02 -6.32 6.56
C ARG A 338 -0.74 -6.77 5.12
N ASP A 339 0.10 -6.01 4.41
CA ASP A 339 0.52 -6.31 3.06
C ASP A 339 1.87 -7.04 3.10
N LEU A 340 1.88 -8.33 2.76
CA LEU A 340 3.05 -9.22 2.87
C LEU A 340 3.61 -9.30 4.31
N SER A 341 2.73 -9.46 5.30
CA SER A 341 3.14 -9.69 6.68
C SER A 341 3.73 -11.09 6.84
N THR A 342 4.73 -11.22 7.72
CA THR A 342 5.30 -12.53 8.10
C THR A 342 4.37 -13.36 8.98
N PHE A 343 3.24 -12.80 9.40
CA PHE A 343 2.30 -13.40 10.34
C PHE A 343 1.80 -14.78 9.91
N SER A 344 1.28 -14.88 8.67
CA SER A 344 0.71 -16.13 8.15
C SER A 344 1.74 -17.27 8.09
N MET A 345 3.01 -16.95 7.90
CA MET A 345 4.09 -17.94 7.87
C MET A 345 4.45 -18.45 9.26
N TYR A 346 4.54 -17.58 10.26
CA TYR A 346 4.73 -18.04 11.64
C TYR A 346 3.55 -18.85 12.16
N LEU A 347 2.35 -18.49 11.73
CA LEU A 347 1.15 -19.26 12.04
C LEU A 347 1.20 -20.66 11.42
N ALA A 348 1.57 -20.77 10.15
CA ALA A 348 1.75 -22.07 9.46
C ALA A 348 2.91 -22.87 10.04
N LEU A 349 4.04 -22.20 10.34
CA LEU A 349 5.20 -22.83 10.97
C LEU A 349 4.83 -23.49 12.32
N ALA A 350 4.07 -22.79 13.15
CA ALA A 350 3.57 -23.33 14.41
C ALA A 350 2.68 -24.58 14.19
N ALA A 351 1.84 -24.58 13.15
CA ALA A 351 0.96 -25.69 12.84
C ALA A 351 1.72 -26.96 12.39
N PHE A 352 2.94 -26.84 11.84
CA PHE A 352 3.77 -27.99 11.51
C PHE A 352 4.23 -28.79 12.73
N PHE A 353 4.25 -28.17 13.90
CA PHE A 353 4.69 -28.76 15.17
C PHE A 353 3.53 -29.10 16.12
N CYS A 354 2.30 -29.10 15.62
CA CYS A 354 1.12 -29.36 16.43
C CYS A 354 0.22 -30.40 15.79
N ASP A 355 -0.24 -31.39 16.58
CA ASP A 355 -1.20 -32.41 16.10
C ASP A 355 -2.65 -31.88 16.03
N GLY A 356 -2.86 -30.62 16.34
CA GLY A 356 -4.15 -29.95 16.32
C GLY A 356 -4.06 -28.54 15.77
N PRO A 357 -5.19 -27.83 15.70
CA PRO A 357 -5.18 -26.47 15.24
C PRO A 357 -4.41 -25.54 16.20
N VAL A 358 -3.80 -24.50 15.63
CA VAL A 358 -3.09 -23.47 16.37
C VAL A 358 -3.73 -22.11 16.17
N ARG A 359 -3.63 -21.24 17.18
CA ARG A 359 -4.04 -19.85 17.13
C ARG A 359 -2.88 -18.93 17.46
N LEU A 360 -2.54 -18.03 16.57
CA LEU A 360 -1.65 -16.90 16.81
C LEU A 360 -2.48 -15.63 16.81
N ALA A 361 -2.30 -14.79 17.82
CA ALA A 361 -3.00 -13.51 17.91
C ALA A 361 -2.11 -12.51 18.64
N PHE A 362 -1.62 -11.52 17.90
CA PHE A 362 -0.79 -10.48 18.49
C PHE A 362 -1.60 -9.58 19.42
N ASP A 363 -0.94 -9.09 20.42
CA ASP A 363 -1.40 -7.94 21.18
C ASP A 363 -0.74 -6.65 20.66
N ARG A 364 -1.05 -5.51 21.27
CA ARG A 364 -0.56 -4.22 20.80
C ARG A 364 0.97 -4.06 20.99
N TYR A 365 1.55 -4.69 22.00
CA TYR A 365 3.00 -4.67 22.21
C TYR A 365 3.72 -5.47 21.12
N GLU A 366 3.23 -6.66 20.82
CA GLU A 366 3.77 -7.50 19.74
C GLU A 366 3.63 -6.78 18.39
N GLN A 367 2.47 -6.13 18.15
CA GLN A 367 2.26 -5.37 16.91
C GLN A 367 3.24 -4.21 16.77
N PHE A 368 3.53 -3.48 17.85
CA PHE A 368 4.57 -2.44 17.81
C PHE A 368 5.96 -3.02 17.58
N LEU A 369 6.25 -4.19 18.14
CA LEU A 369 7.56 -4.82 18.09
C LEU A 369 7.88 -5.41 16.70
N CYS A 370 6.94 -6.06 16.05
CA CYS A 370 7.17 -6.87 14.85
C CYS A 370 6.22 -6.65 13.69
N GLY A 371 5.14 -5.89 13.88
CA GLY A 371 4.27 -5.51 12.77
C GLY A 371 4.94 -4.51 11.83
N ILE A 372 4.48 -4.47 10.58
CA ILE A 372 5.03 -3.60 9.55
C ILE A 372 4.82 -2.12 9.92
N LYS A 373 5.85 -1.30 9.73
CA LYS A 373 5.86 0.14 9.98
C LYS A 373 5.99 0.93 8.69
N ARG A 374 5.68 2.24 8.74
CA ARG A 374 6.12 3.17 7.70
C ARG A 374 7.63 3.34 7.76
N HIS A 375 8.27 3.34 6.62
CA HIS A 375 9.68 3.67 6.52
C HIS A 375 9.98 5.06 7.10
N ALA A 376 10.91 5.15 8.04
CA ALA A 376 11.56 6.42 8.29
C ALA A 376 12.37 6.82 7.06
N ALA A 377 12.42 8.11 6.74
CA ALA A 377 13.09 8.58 5.54
C ALA A 377 13.87 9.87 5.77
N VAL A 378 15.02 9.97 5.09
CA VAL A 378 15.81 11.21 4.94
C VAL A 378 15.83 11.55 3.47
N LEU A 379 15.47 12.80 3.14
CA LEU A 379 15.51 13.33 1.78
C LEU A 379 16.45 14.55 1.77
N GLN A 380 17.57 14.43 1.09
CA GLN A 380 18.55 15.52 0.89
C GLN A 380 18.30 16.12 -0.47
N ASN A 381 17.71 17.29 -0.52
CA ASN A 381 17.27 17.93 -1.75
C ASN A 381 18.07 19.20 -2.05
N VAL A 382 18.45 19.32 -3.31
CA VAL A 382 19.04 20.53 -3.90
C VAL A 382 18.12 20.94 -5.05
N LEU A 383 17.41 22.05 -4.87
CA LEU A 383 16.51 22.61 -5.87
C LEU A 383 17.17 23.87 -6.44
N ALA A 384 17.31 23.92 -7.77
CA ALA A 384 17.79 25.10 -8.49
C ALA A 384 16.65 25.77 -9.26
N TYR A 385 16.56 27.08 -9.18
CA TYR A 385 15.56 27.87 -9.87
C TYR A 385 16.15 29.23 -10.32
N GLY A 386 15.54 29.87 -11.31
CA GLY A 386 15.97 31.14 -11.82
C GLY A 386 14.93 31.81 -12.70
N LEU A 387 15.22 32.97 -13.23
CA LEU A 387 14.36 33.61 -14.22
C LEU A 387 14.32 32.80 -15.52
N LYS A 388 13.18 32.78 -16.21
CA LYS A 388 13.08 32.16 -17.55
C LYS A 388 13.98 32.85 -18.57
N ASP A 389 14.02 34.18 -18.52
CA ASP A 389 14.97 35.01 -19.25
C ASP A 389 15.76 35.86 -18.22
N PRO A 390 17.06 35.61 -18.07
CA PRO A 390 17.89 36.38 -17.14
C PRO A 390 17.92 37.89 -17.41
N GLN A 391 17.57 38.32 -18.63
CA GLN A 391 17.55 39.75 -19.03
C GLN A 391 16.22 40.43 -18.75
N ASP A 392 15.15 39.65 -18.51
CA ASP A 392 13.82 40.15 -18.19
C ASP A 392 13.32 39.69 -16.81
N PRO A 393 13.39 40.56 -15.78
CA PRO A 393 12.85 40.23 -14.46
C PRO A 393 11.34 39.87 -14.42
N LYS A 394 10.61 40.17 -15.50
CA LYS A 394 9.16 39.87 -15.62
C LYS A 394 8.90 38.57 -16.35
N SER A 395 9.93 37.91 -16.86
CA SER A 395 9.80 36.65 -17.60
C SER A 395 9.20 35.50 -16.76
N GLY A 396 9.16 35.66 -15.43
CA GLY A 396 8.78 34.63 -14.47
C GLY A 396 9.93 33.66 -14.19
N TYR A 397 9.68 32.68 -13.34
CA TYR A 397 10.71 31.75 -12.87
C TYR A 397 10.58 30.37 -13.55
N VAL A 398 11.67 29.63 -13.60
CA VAL A 398 11.75 28.22 -14.00
C VAL A 398 12.30 27.39 -12.84
N LEU A 399 11.78 26.17 -12.68
CA LEU A 399 12.39 25.15 -11.85
C LEU A 399 13.44 24.42 -12.73
N HIS A 400 14.70 24.80 -12.56
CA HIS A 400 15.80 24.32 -13.40
C HIS A 400 16.10 22.85 -13.13
N SER A 401 16.44 22.49 -11.89
CA SER A 401 16.80 21.12 -11.54
C SER A 401 16.42 20.74 -10.11
N LEU A 402 16.17 19.45 -9.94
CA LEU A 402 16.09 18.79 -8.64
C LEU A 402 17.15 17.69 -8.56
N ASP A 403 18.11 17.84 -7.65
CA ASP A 403 19.05 16.79 -7.23
C ASP A 403 18.59 16.29 -5.85
N SER A 404 18.16 15.02 -5.77
CA SER A 404 17.57 14.45 -4.54
C SER A 404 18.23 13.12 -4.22
N THR A 405 18.69 12.97 -2.98
CA THR A 405 19.15 11.70 -2.42
C THR A 405 18.21 11.27 -1.29
N ILE A 406 17.63 10.11 -1.43
CA ILE A 406 16.59 9.58 -0.55
C ILE A 406 17.12 8.32 0.13
N TYR A 407 17.03 8.25 1.44
CA TYR A 407 17.35 7.08 2.23
C TYR A 407 16.11 6.66 3.01
N MET A 408 15.76 5.37 2.94
CA MET A 408 14.61 4.80 3.66
C MET A 408 15.02 3.61 4.49
N ASP A 409 14.60 3.61 5.76
CA ASP A 409 14.83 2.55 6.72
C ASP A 409 13.88 1.36 6.46
N GLY A 410 14.42 0.25 6.01
CA GLY A 410 13.67 -0.99 5.76
C GLY A 410 13.51 -1.87 6.99
N GLY A 411 14.22 -1.56 8.07
CA GLY A 411 14.33 -2.47 9.20
C GLY A 411 15.16 -3.71 8.89
N GLY A 412 15.07 -4.72 9.73
CA GLY A 412 15.84 -5.96 9.60
C GLY A 412 15.23 -7.00 8.66
N VAL A 413 14.00 -6.79 8.21
CA VAL A 413 13.29 -7.68 7.28
C VAL A 413 12.96 -6.93 6.01
N LEU A 414 13.36 -7.50 4.89
CA LEU A 414 13.06 -6.96 3.57
C LEU A 414 11.59 -7.21 3.21
N ASN A 415 10.77 -6.20 3.37
CA ASN A 415 9.40 -6.18 2.89
C ASN A 415 9.34 -5.40 1.55
N LEU A 416 8.35 -4.60 1.34
CA LEU A 416 8.19 -3.79 0.14
C LEU A 416 9.09 -2.54 0.08
N THR A 417 10.26 -2.53 0.73
CA THR A 417 11.14 -1.35 0.81
C THR A 417 11.59 -0.87 -0.57
N LYS A 418 12.04 -1.76 -1.45
CA LYS A 418 12.48 -1.36 -2.80
C LYS A 418 11.36 -0.67 -3.60
N PRO A 419 10.12 -1.20 -3.69
CA PRO A 419 9.01 -0.50 -4.34
C PRO A 419 8.63 0.83 -3.67
N VAL A 420 8.71 0.92 -2.33
CA VAL A 420 8.41 2.18 -1.60
C VAL A 420 9.44 3.25 -1.92
N VAL A 421 10.73 2.90 -1.92
CA VAL A 421 11.84 3.79 -2.32
C VAL A 421 11.64 4.26 -3.76
N GLN A 422 11.32 3.33 -4.66
CA GLN A 422 11.09 3.65 -6.07
C GLN A 422 9.92 4.64 -6.24
N LEU A 423 8.83 4.44 -5.53
CA LEU A 423 7.67 5.32 -5.64
C LEU A 423 7.93 6.69 -4.99
N CYS A 424 8.67 6.74 -3.87
CA CYS A 424 9.13 7.99 -3.29
C CYS A 424 10.03 8.78 -4.26
N ALA A 425 10.98 8.11 -4.89
CA ALA A 425 11.88 8.74 -5.85
C ALA A 425 11.15 9.22 -7.11
N LEU A 426 10.18 8.45 -7.62
CA LEU A 426 9.33 8.84 -8.75
C LEU A 426 8.53 10.13 -8.46
N HIS A 427 8.15 10.34 -7.19
CA HIS A 427 7.36 11.49 -6.75
C HIS A 427 8.20 12.58 -6.05
N ALA A 428 9.53 12.47 -6.07
CA ALA A 428 10.42 13.44 -5.41
C ALA A 428 10.26 14.87 -5.96
N ALA A 429 9.94 15.02 -7.24
CA ALA A 429 9.62 16.29 -7.88
C ALA A 429 8.15 16.74 -7.68
N GLY A 430 7.31 15.92 -7.03
CA GLY A 430 5.89 16.20 -6.89
C GLY A 430 5.19 16.35 -8.24
N PRO A 431 4.14 17.18 -8.33
CA PRO A 431 3.45 17.45 -9.58
C PRO A 431 4.13 18.54 -10.42
N TYR A 432 5.43 18.80 -10.25
CA TYR A 432 6.10 19.96 -10.86
C TYR A 432 6.99 19.59 -12.02
N ARG A 433 7.02 20.48 -12.99
CA ARG A 433 7.88 20.40 -14.17
C ARG A 433 9.25 21.00 -13.88
N PHE A 434 10.24 20.15 -13.77
CA PHE A 434 11.66 20.51 -13.74
C PHE A 434 12.28 20.31 -15.10
N THR A 435 13.23 21.17 -15.50
CA THR A 435 13.99 20.99 -16.73
C THR A 435 14.89 19.76 -16.65
N HIS A 436 15.54 19.56 -15.50
CA HIS A 436 16.44 18.44 -15.25
C HIS A 436 16.12 17.80 -13.90
N ASN A 437 16.44 16.52 -13.74
CA ASN A 437 16.41 15.86 -12.44
C ASN A 437 17.53 14.81 -12.30
N ALA A 438 18.05 14.71 -11.07
CA ALA A 438 19.01 13.69 -10.65
C ALA A 438 18.56 13.13 -9.31
N ILE A 439 17.71 12.10 -9.33
CA ILE A 439 17.08 11.55 -8.14
C ILE A 439 17.63 10.15 -7.90
N SER A 440 18.12 9.89 -6.69
CA SER A 440 18.60 8.59 -6.23
C SER A 440 17.94 8.20 -4.92
N GLY A 441 17.37 7.00 -4.87
CA GLY A 441 16.72 6.45 -3.68
C GLY A 441 17.37 5.14 -3.25
N TYR A 442 17.53 4.97 -1.95
CA TYR A 442 18.19 3.82 -1.33
C TYR A 442 17.36 3.24 -0.19
N GLY A 443 17.10 1.93 -0.24
CA GLY A 443 16.56 1.17 0.87
C GLY A 443 17.69 0.64 1.73
N ILE A 444 17.57 0.81 3.04
CA ILE A 444 18.64 0.48 3.99
C ILE A 444 18.15 -0.55 4.98
N SER A 445 18.94 -1.59 5.20
CA SER A 445 18.72 -2.55 6.27
C SER A 445 19.22 -1.99 7.59
N THR A 446 18.42 -2.10 8.64
CA THR A 446 18.77 -1.73 10.01
C THR A 446 18.32 -2.82 10.97
N ASP A 447 18.63 -2.69 12.26
CA ASP A 447 18.13 -3.61 13.31
C ASP A 447 16.71 -3.24 13.79
N GLY A 448 16.07 -2.27 13.15
CA GLY A 448 14.74 -1.78 13.49
C GLY A 448 13.61 -2.77 13.17
N ALA A 449 12.41 -2.44 13.62
CA ALA A 449 11.20 -3.18 13.26
C ALA A 449 11.01 -3.18 11.73
N PRO A 450 10.39 -4.24 11.17
CA PRO A 450 10.13 -4.32 9.74
C PRO A 450 9.38 -3.11 9.21
N SER A 451 9.88 -2.51 8.14
CA SER A 451 9.19 -1.44 7.41
C SER A 451 8.65 -1.97 6.07
N GLY A 452 7.50 -1.49 5.65
CA GLY A 452 6.87 -1.98 4.42
C GLY A 452 5.76 -1.05 3.94
N SER A 453 4.71 -1.64 3.40
CA SER A 453 3.57 -0.91 2.87
C SER A 453 2.86 -0.12 3.98
N MET A 454 2.61 1.15 3.73
CA MET A 454 1.69 1.97 4.51
C MET A 454 1.11 3.08 3.65
N ARG A 455 -0.14 3.45 3.91
CA ARG A 455 -0.99 4.44 3.20
C ARG A 455 -0.17 5.57 2.56
N GLY A 456 -0.18 5.65 1.22
CA GLY A 456 0.61 6.61 0.43
C GLY A 456 1.98 6.11 -0.08
N PHE A 457 2.51 5.00 0.44
CA PHE A 457 3.62 4.20 -0.11
C PHE A 457 4.86 5.01 -0.55
N GLY A 458 5.37 5.90 0.32
CA GLY A 458 6.55 6.74 0.06
C GLY A 458 6.22 8.13 -0.51
N ILE A 459 5.08 8.32 -1.16
CA ILE A 459 4.68 9.63 -1.72
C ILE A 459 4.50 10.70 -0.63
N PRO A 460 3.93 10.41 0.56
CA PRO A 460 3.82 11.41 1.62
C PRO A 460 5.17 12.01 2.07
N GLN A 461 6.22 11.19 2.13
CA GLN A 461 7.57 11.65 2.48
C GLN A 461 8.13 12.58 1.39
N ALA A 462 7.97 12.20 0.11
CA ALA A 462 8.35 13.02 -1.03
C ALA A 462 7.56 14.34 -1.08
N ALA A 463 6.24 14.28 -0.89
CA ALA A 463 5.37 15.46 -0.87
C ALA A 463 5.74 16.43 0.27
N PHE A 464 6.06 15.92 1.47
CA PHE A 464 6.52 16.76 2.57
C PHE A 464 7.76 17.57 2.17
N ALA A 465 8.73 16.95 1.53
CA ALA A 465 9.96 17.59 1.13
C ALA A 465 9.74 18.62 0.00
N ILE A 466 9.14 18.20 -1.11
CA ILE A 466 9.04 19.06 -2.29
C ILE A 466 8.06 20.22 -2.08
N GLU A 467 6.90 19.98 -1.46
CA GLU A 467 5.91 21.01 -1.22
C GLU A 467 6.38 22.09 -0.24
N SER A 468 7.21 21.70 0.75
CA SER A 468 7.85 22.67 1.64
C SER A 468 8.88 23.52 0.90
N MET A 469 9.68 22.94 -0.02
CA MET A 469 10.65 23.69 -0.82
C MET A 469 9.98 24.61 -1.84
N ILE A 470 8.94 24.16 -2.53
CA ILE A 470 8.20 25.00 -3.49
C ILE A 470 7.53 26.18 -2.78
N ASP A 471 7.01 25.98 -1.59
CA ASP A 471 6.47 27.08 -0.77
C ASP A 471 7.55 28.08 -0.36
N GLU A 472 8.74 27.58 -0.02
CA GLU A 472 9.89 28.43 0.30
C GLU A 472 10.38 29.24 -0.91
N VAL A 473 10.47 28.63 -2.10
CA VAL A 473 10.81 29.32 -3.34
C VAL A 473 9.78 30.40 -3.66
N ALA A 474 8.47 30.06 -3.60
CA ALA A 474 7.41 31.05 -3.83
C ALA A 474 7.53 32.26 -2.90
N SER A 475 7.80 32.02 -1.62
CA SER A 475 8.04 33.09 -0.63
C SER A 475 9.29 33.92 -0.97
N ALA A 476 10.38 33.26 -1.36
CA ALA A 476 11.64 33.93 -1.70
C ALA A 476 11.54 34.85 -2.91
N VAL A 477 10.66 34.51 -3.88
CA VAL A 477 10.42 35.32 -5.08
C VAL A 477 9.24 36.27 -4.94
N GLY A 478 8.61 36.34 -3.76
CA GLY A 478 7.46 37.22 -3.49
C GLY A 478 6.18 36.84 -4.22
N ALA A 479 6.02 35.58 -4.63
CA ALA A 479 4.85 35.09 -5.34
C ALA A 479 3.79 34.51 -4.38
N ASP A 480 2.50 34.56 -4.77
CA ASP A 480 1.47 33.79 -4.08
C ASP A 480 1.79 32.29 -4.24
N PRO A 481 1.86 31.54 -3.13
CA PRO A 481 2.28 30.13 -3.17
C PRO A 481 1.44 29.23 -4.06
N ILE A 482 0.12 29.48 -4.19
CA ILE A 482 -0.74 28.67 -5.09
C ILE A 482 -0.55 29.10 -6.55
N ALA A 483 -0.47 30.39 -6.82
CA ALA A 483 -0.25 30.91 -8.16
C ALA A 483 1.10 30.42 -8.71
N PHE A 484 2.17 30.45 -7.88
CA PHE A 484 3.49 29.94 -8.24
C PHE A 484 3.43 28.45 -8.62
N ARG A 485 2.73 27.63 -7.82
CA ARG A 485 2.54 26.21 -8.10
C ARG A 485 1.86 25.99 -9.45
N ARG A 486 0.73 26.67 -9.70
CA ARG A 486 -0.04 26.52 -10.95
C ARG A 486 0.80 26.68 -12.21
N GLU A 487 1.69 27.65 -12.23
CA GLU A 487 2.58 27.88 -13.38
C GLU A 487 3.61 26.76 -13.61
N LYS A 488 3.92 25.97 -12.59
CA LYS A 488 4.97 24.95 -12.62
C LYS A 488 4.45 23.53 -12.70
N LEU A 489 3.12 23.35 -12.67
CA LEU A 489 2.52 22.01 -12.70
C LEU A 489 2.82 21.27 -14.00
N LEU A 490 2.92 19.94 -13.86
CA LEU A 490 2.84 19.01 -14.97
C LEU A 490 1.40 19.01 -15.53
N THR A 491 1.31 18.94 -16.83
CA THR A 491 0.05 18.74 -17.58
C THR A 491 0.04 17.38 -18.24
N THR A 492 -1.11 16.95 -18.74
CA THR A 492 -1.19 15.76 -19.58
C THR A 492 -0.28 15.94 -20.80
N ASN A 493 0.53 14.94 -21.11
CA ASN A 493 1.60 14.88 -22.13
C ASN A 493 2.93 15.54 -21.69
N ASP A 494 3.02 16.14 -20.51
CA ASP A 494 4.34 16.47 -19.94
C ASP A 494 5.10 15.21 -19.54
N VAL A 495 6.41 15.32 -19.48
CA VAL A 495 7.32 14.23 -19.12
C VAL A 495 7.66 14.30 -17.64
N ASP A 496 7.48 13.21 -16.92
CA ASP A 496 7.83 13.10 -15.50
C ASP A 496 9.33 12.87 -15.26
N VAL A 497 9.71 12.66 -14.00
CA VAL A 497 11.13 12.45 -13.62
C VAL A 497 11.74 11.19 -14.24
N SER A 498 10.94 10.20 -14.61
CA SER A 498 11.40 8.97 -15.27
C SER A 498 11.60 9.12 -16.78
N GLY A 499 11.19 10.25 -17.35
CA GLY A 499 11.28 10.52 -18.78
C GLY A 499 10.06 10.03 -19.58
N PHE A 500 8.98 9.60 -18.93
CA PHE A 500 7.75 9.18 -19.58
C PHE A 500 6.68 10.26 -19.58
N GLU A 501 5.88 10.31 -20.65
CA GLU A 501 4.73 11.20 -20.74
C GLU A 501 3.61 10.77 -19.78
N LEU A 502 2.95 11.75 -19.19
CA LEU A 502 1.72 11.56 -18.43
C LEU A 502 0.58 11.28 -19.41
N ARG A 503 0.15 10.03 -19.49
CA ARG A 503 -0.77 9.55 -20.54
C ARG A 503 -2.24 9.90 -20.28
N HIS A 504 -2.61 10.01 -19.01
CA HIS A 504 -4.01 10.14 -18.61
C HIS A 504 -4.28 11.46 -17.93
N ARG A 505 -5.55 11.73 -17.69
CA ARG A 505 -6.00 12.98 -17.09
C ARG A 505 -5.33 13.24 -15.74
N LEU A 506 -4.78 14.45 -15.60
CA LEU A 506 -4.22 14.97 -14.36
C LEU A 506 -4.93 16.29 -14.01
N ASP A 507 -5.52 16.39 -12.83
CA ASP A 507 -6.36 17.52 -12.40
C ASP A 507 -5.72 18.41 -11.31
N THR A 508 -4.40 18.36 -11.16
CA THR A 508 -3.70 19.13 -10.10
C THR A 508 -3.86 20.65 -10.30
N GLU A 509 -3.93 21.12 -11.55
CA GLU A 509 -4.20 22.54 -11.82
C GLU A 509 -5.57 22.97 -11.28
N ARG A 510 -6.61 22.17 -11.50
CA ARG A 510 -7.96 22.44 -10.99
C ARG A 510 -8.04 22.39 -9.46
N ILE A 511 -7.21 21.55 -8.80
CA ILE A 511 -7.03 21.58 -7.34
C ILE A 511 -6.52 22.95 -6.90
N CYS A 512 -5.50 23.49 -7.55
CA CYS A 512 -4.95 24.82 -7.26
C CYS A 512 -5.98 25.93 -7.53
N GLU A 513 -6.73 25.86 -8.63
CA GLU A 513 -7.78 26.83 -8.93
C GLU A 513 -8.87 26.89 -7.88
N LEU A 514 -9.29 25.73 -7.40
CA LEU A 514 -10.28 25.62 -6.35
C LEU A 514 -9.74 26.16 -5.03
N ALA A 515 -8.48 25.83 -4.69
CA ALA A 515 -7.82 26.32 -3.49
C ALA A 515 -7.70 27.85 -3.46
N GLN A 516 -7.37 28.48 -4.60
CA GLN A 516 -7.25 29.96 -4.69
C GLN A 516 -8.55 30.70 -4.38
N ARG A 517 -9.70 30.04 -4.59
CA ARG A 517 -11.03 30.63 -4.38
C ARG A 517 -11.59 30.36 -2.98
N GLU A 518 -10.99 29.46 -2.23
CA GLU A 518 -11.49 29.10 -0.90
C GLU A 518 -11.36 30.29 0.06
N PRO A 519 -12.41 30.55 0.87
CA PRO A 519 -12.39 31.62 1.87
C PRO A 519 -11.22 31.52 2.84
N LEU A 520 -10.83 30.29 3.18
CA LEU A 520 -9.68 30.02 4.04
C LEU A 520 -8.38 30.58 3.47
N TRP A 521 -8.19 30.53 2.14
CA TRP A 521 -7.03 31.08 1.46
C TRP A 521 -7.12 32.59 1.27
N THR A 522 -8.25 33.07 0.73
CA THR A 522 -8.42 34.50 0.40
C THR A 522 -8.45 35.39 1.63
N GLY A 523 -8.96 34.88 2.77
CA GLY A 523 -9.02 35.60 4.04
C GLY A 523 -7.78 35.45 4.94
N ARG A 524 -6.75 34.69 4.53
CA ARG A 524 -5.65 34.29 5.40
C ARG A 524 -4.85 35.46 6.00
N GLU A 525 -4.56 36.49 5.19
CA GLU A 525 -3.78 37.64 5.66
C GLU A 525 -4.57 38.51 6.64
N ALA A 526 -5.84 38.76 6.38
CA ALA A 526 -6.71 39.49 7.31
C ALA A 526 -6.83 38.76 8.65
N LYS A 527 -6.97 37.40 8.60
CA LYS A 527 -7.03 36.60 9.81
C LYS A 527 -5.71 36.58 10.58
N ARG A 528 -4.59 36.53 9.86
CA ARG A 528 -3.24 36.62 10.44
C ARG A 528 -3.03 37.95 11.14
N ALA A 529 -3.46 39.07 10.53
CA ALA A 529 -3.42 40.39 11.13
C ALA A 529 -4.31 40.50 12.38
N GLU A 530 -5.51 39.90 12.35
CA GLU A 530 -6.42 39.82 13.50
C GLU A 530 -5.73 39.13 14.71
N TYR A 531 -5.09 37.98 14.47
CA TYR A 531 -4.37 37.26 15.54
C TYR A 531 -3.16 38.05 16.06
N ALA A 532 -2.44 38.74 15.19
CA ALA A 532 -1.33 39.61 15.59
C ALA A 532 -1.80 40.77 16.49
N ALA A 533 -3.01 41.30 16.25
CA ALA A 533 -3.57 42.39 17.02
C ALA A 533 -4.18 41.93 18.37
N ARG A 534 -4.65 40.67 18.47
CA ARG A 534 -5.34 40.20 19.68
C ARG A 534 -4.45 39.86 20.86
N GLY A 535 -3.17 39.72 20.70
CA GLY A 535 -2.29 39.18 21.74
C GLY A 535 -0.87 39.73 21.69
N ASN A 536 -0.11 39.48 22.72
CA ASN A 536 1.28 39.88 22.86
C ASN A 536 2.24 39.12 21.90
N GLY A 537 1.77 38.70 20.71
CA GLY A 537 2.53 37.88 19.77
C GLY A 537 2.73 36.43 20.18
N LEU A 538 2.04 35.98 21.25
CA LEU A 538 2.16 34.61 21.80
C LEU A 538 1.52 33.56 20.91
N VAL A 539 0.42 33.87 20.25
CA VAL A 539 -0.29 32.97 19.35
C VAL A 539 -0.27 33.58 17.95
N LYS A 540 0.36 32.88 17.03
CA LYS A 540 0.44 33.27 15.61
C LYS A 540 -0.44 32.38 14.76
N TYR A 541 -1.14 32.95 13.80
CA TYR A 541 -2.00 32.25 12.86
C TYR A 541 -1.34 32.16 11.49
N GLY A 542 -1.52 31.02 10.83
CA GLY A 542 -1.08 30.84 9.45
C GLY A 542 -1.91 29.82 8.69
N VAL A 543 -1.94 29.96 7.37
CA VAL A 543 -2.59 29.02 6.44
C VAL A 543 -1.55 28.51 5.46
N GLY A 544 -1.47 27.19 5.31
CA GLY A 544 -0.61 26.54 4.32
C GLY A 544 -1.42 25.77 3.29
N PHE A 545 -0.86 25.67 2.10
CA PHE A 545 -1.36 24.87 1.01
C PHE A 545 -0.29 23.87 0.56
N ALA A 546 -0.76 22.70 0.15
CA ALA A 546 0.05 21.70 -0.54
C ALA A 546 -0.83 20.91 -1.51
N CYS A 547 -0.25 20.45 -2.62
CA CYS A 547 -0.94 19.59 -3.58
C CYS A 547 -0.04 18.43 -4.03
N ALA A 548 -0.66 17.34 -4.47
CA ALA A 548 0.06 16.16 -4.95
C ALA A 548 -0.73 15.42 -6.02
N MET A 549 -0.02 14.64 -6.81
CA MET A 549 -0.56 13.57 -7.64
C MET A 549 -0.28 12.24 -6.97
N GLN A 550 -1.30 11.58 -6.44
CA GLN A 550 -1.16 10.27 -5.80
C GLN A 550 -1.38 9.16 -6.83
N ALA A 551 -0.37 8.31 -7.01
CA ALA A 551 -0.49 7.18 -7.92
C ALA A 551 -1.54 6.17 -7.46
N ILE A 552 -2.31 5.62 -8.39
CA ILE A 552 -3.30 4.56 -8.20
C ILE A 552 -2.76 3.27 -8.83
N GLY A 553 -2.97 2.14 -8.16
CA GLY A 553 -2.54 0.83 -8.64
C GLY A 553 -1.09 0.50 -8.34
N THR A 554 -0.65 -0.67 -8.79
CA THR A 554 0.69 -1.24 -8.52
C THR A 554 1.61 -1.30 -9.75
N SER A 555 1.21 -0.73 -10.87
CA SER A 555 1.84 -0.75 -12.22
C SER A 555 1.34 -1.86 -13.14
N GLU A 556 1.07 -3.01 -12.64
CA GLU A 556 0.40 -4.12 -13.31
C GLU A 556 -0.70 -4.61 -12.38
N ASP A 557 -1.93 -4.35 -12.72
CA ASP A 557 -3.07 -4.62 -11.86
C ASP A 557 -4.00 -5.62 -12.52
N ALA A 558 -4.24 -6.73 -11.82
CA ALA A 558 -5.13 -7.80 -12.25
C ALA A 558 -6.18 -8.07 -11.18
N VAL A 559 -7.42 -8.29 -11.59
CA VAL A 559 -8.57 -8.44 -10.69
C VAL A 559 -9.54 -9.46 -11.24
N PHE A 560 -10.10 -10.27 -10.35
CA PHE A 560 -11.23 -11.13 -10.64
C PHE A 560 -12.51 -10.61 -10.01
N ALA A 561 -13.60 -10.72 -10.76
CA ALA A 561 -14.95 -10.54 -10.24
C ALA A 561 -15.92 -11.52 -10.90
N GLU A 562 -16.90 -11.95 -10.14
CA GLU A 562 -18.05 -12.73 -10.59
C GLU A 562 -19.31 -11.98 -10.25
N VAL A 563 -20.24 -11.95 -11.19
CA VAL A 563 -21.62 -11.51 -10.96
C VAL A 563 -22.55 -12.63 -11.42
N SER A 564 -23.45 -13.03 -10.55
CA SER A 564 -24.49 -14.02 -10.87
C SER A 564 -25.86 -13.52 -10.42
N VAL A 565 -26.88 -13.91 -11.17
CA VAL A 565 -28.29 -13.59 -10.91
C VAL A 565 -29.04 -14.88 -10.70
N SER A 566 -29.77 -15.02 -9.60
CA SER A 566 -30.66 -16.18 -9.35
C SER A 566 -31.92 -16.10 -10.19
N SER A 567 -32.66 -17.20 -10.29
CA SER A 567 -34.00 -17.22 -10.95
C SER A 567 -35.04 -16.30 -10.29
N THR A 568 -34.80 -15.87 -9.06
CA THR A 568 -35.65 -14.91 -8.33
C THR A 568 -35.13 -13.46 -8.46
N GLY A 569 -34.07 -13.23 -9.25
CA GLY A 569 -33.50 -11.91 -9.48
C GLY A 569 -32.57 -11.43 -8.37
N GLU A 570 -32.14 -12.30 -7.45
CA GLU A 570 -31.10 -11.93 -6.48
C GLU A 570 -29.74 -11.89 -7.14
N VAL A 571 -29.01 -10.79 -6.88
CA VAL A 571 -27.68 -10.55 -7.44
C VAL A 571 -26.62 -10.90 -6.41
N THR A 572 -25.68 -11.74 -6.78
CA THR A 572 -24.49 -12.06 -5.98
C THR A 572 -23.24 -11.58 -6.69
N VAL A 573 -22.37 -10.90 -5.93
CA VAL A 573 -21.01 -10.52 -6.38
C VAL A 573 -19.99 -11.34 -5.59
N ARG A 574 -18.98 -11.88 -6.28
CA ARG A 574 -17.78 -12.47 -5.67
C ARG A 574 -16.54 -11.80 -6.25
N SER A 575 -15.53 -11.54 -5.41
CA SER A 575 -14.30 -10.90 -5.85
C SER A 575 -13.10 -11.30 -5.00
N THR A 576 -11.90 -11.15 -5.56
CA THR A 576 -10.64 -11.22 -4.81
C THR A 576 -10.40 -10.01 -3.90
N ALA A 577 -11.25 -8.99 -3.96
CA ALA A 577 -11.20 -7.83 -3.07
C ALA A 577 -11.28 -8.23 -1.59
N ILE A 578 -10.70 -7.41 -0.71
CA ILE A 578 -10.76 -7.56 0.76
C ILE A 578 -11.48 -6.36 1.36
N GLU A 579 -12.34 -6.59 2.35
CA GLU A 579 -12.91 -5.55 3.19
C GLU A 579 -11.97 -5.26 4.37
N MET A 580 -11.55 -4.00 4.49
CA MET A 580 -10.67 -3.54 5.56
C MET A 580 -11.15 -2.21 6.19
N GLY A 581 -12.44 -1.91 6.03
CA GLY A 581 -13.07 -0.67 6.48
C GLY A 581 -13.16 0.43 5.44
N GLN A 582 -12.63 0.21 4.21
CA GLN A 582 -12.73 1.17 3.11
C GLN A 582 -14.05 1.08 2.33
N GLY A 583 -14.92 0.12 2.66
CA GLY A 583 -16.24 -0.06 2.05
C GLY A 583 -16.21 -0.77 0.69
N SER A 584 -15.29 -1.70 0.46
CA SER A 584 -15.25 -2.52 -0.75
C SER A 584 -16.54 -3.30 -0.94
N GLU A 585 -17.05 -3.95 0.10
CA GLU A 585 -18.29 -4.72 0.04
C GLU A 585 -19.47 -3.86 -0.45
N THR A 586 -19.66 -2.70 0.18
CA THR A 586 -20.72 -1.75 -0.22
C THR A 586 -20.51 -1.24 -1.64
N SER A 587 -19.26 -0.89 -1.99
CA SER A 587 -18.96 -0.35 -3.32
C SER A 587 -19.22 -1.37 -4.44
N LEU A 588 -18.85 -2.62 -4.23
CA LEU A 588 -19.07 -3.69 -5.22
C LEU A 588 -20.55 -4.08 -5.32
N ALA A 589 -21.32 -3.99 -4.21
CA ALA A 589 -22.77 -4.17 -4.27
C ALA A 589 -23.45 -3.11 -5.13
N ILE A 590 -23.11 -1.85 -4.94
CA ILE A 590 -23.69 -0.71 -5.68
C ILE A 590 -23.31 -0.76 -7.17
N ALA A 591 -22.14 -1.30 -7.50
CA ALA A 591 -21.63 -1.35 -8.88
C ALA A 591 -22.55 -2.13 -9.85
N THR A 592 -23.37 -3.05 -9.36
CA THR A 592 -24.32 -3.81 -10.19
C THR A 592 -25.56 -3.02 -10.57
N ARG A 593 -25.94 -2.00 -9.78
CA ARG A 593 -27.21 -1.28 -9.93
C ARG A 593 -27.43 -0.64 -11.30
N PRO A 594 -26.46 0.04 -11.93
CA PRO A 594 -26.67 0.67 -13.24
C PRO A 594 -26.96 -0.34 -14.36
N LEU A 595 -26.54 -1.57 -14.21
CA LEU A 595 -26.59 -2.62 -15.24
C LEU A 595 -27.69 -3.66 -14.98
N LEU A 596 -28.02 -3.91 -13.70
CA LEU A 596 -28.98 -4.94 -13.30
C LEU A 596 -30.19 -4.39 -12.53
N GLY A 597 -30.34 -3.07 -12.42
CA GLY A 597 -31.47 -2.41 -11.77
C GLY A 597 -31.50 -2.49 -10.25
N ARG A 598 -30.56 -3.20 -9.65
CA ARG A 598 -30.46 -3.36 -8.19
C ARG A 598 -29.02 -3.55 -7.73
N GLU A 599 -28.81 -3.26 -6.47
CA GLU A 599 -27.58 -3.56 -5.77
C GLU A 599 -27.51 -5.07 -5.49
N ALA A 600 -26.30 -5.63 -5.42
CA ALA A 600 -26.14 -7.03 -5.04
C ALA A 600 -26.65 -7.26 -3.62
N SER A 601 -27.47 -8.30 -3.45
CA SER A 601 -27.98 -8.70 -2.13
C SER A 601 -26.95 -9.49 -1.32
N ARG A 602 -25.94 -10.04 -2.00
CA ARG A 602 -24.85 -10.78 -1.40
C ARG A 602 -23.51 -10.41 -2.05
N VAL A 603 -22.52 -10.07 -1.24
CA VAL A 603 -21.14 -9.85 -1.67
C VAL A 603 -20.22 -10.78 -0.90
N VAL A 604 -19.35 -11.50 -1.60
CA VAL A 604 -18.37 -12.41 -1.01
C VAL A 604 -16.98 -11.99 -1.46
N LEU A 605 -16.16 -11.61 -0.50
CA LEU A 605 -14.82 -11.08 -0.74
C LEU A 605 -13.74 -12.08 -0.33
N GLY A 606 -12.51 -11.86 -0.80
CA GLY A 606 -11.35 -12.69 -0.48
C GLY A 606 -11.40 -14.10 -1.06
N VAL A 607 -12.14 -14.29 -2.15
CA VAL A 607 -12.31 -15.59 -2.78
C VAL A 607 -11.10 -15.90 -3.65
N LEU A 608 -10.27 -16.87 -3.27
CA LEU A 608 -9.07 -17.26 -4.02
C LEU A 608 -9.30 -18.52 -4.89
N GLY A 609 -9.72 -19.61 -4.29
CA GLY A 609 -9.80 -20.92 -4.97
C GLY A 609 -10.79 -20.97 -6.14
N ARG A 610 -11.76 -20.07 -6.16
CA ARG A 610 -12.75 -19.96 -7.22
C ARG A 610 -12.16 -19.35 -8.52
N PHE A 611 -11.13 -18.57 -8.40
CA PHE A 611 -10.50 -17.83 -9.48
C PHE A 611 -9.12 -18.39 -9.85
N ASP A 612 -8.99 -19.69 -9.87
CA ASP A 612 -7.77 -20.37 -10.31
C ASP A 612 -7.74 -20.52 -11.85
N HIS A 613 -6.57 -20.83 -12.38
CA HIS A 613 -6.33 -20.93 -13.82
C HIS A 613 -7.31 -21.82 -14.60
N ASP A 614 -7.83 -22.85 -13.95
CA ASP A 614 -8.70 -23.82 -14.60
C ASP A 614 -10.11 -23.27 -14.89
N THR A 615 -10.54 -22.25 -14.13
CA THR A 615 -11.85 -21.61 -14.34
C THR A 615 -11.82 -20.62 -15.50
N ILE A 616 -10.73 -19.86 -15.64
CA ILE A 616 -10.49 -18.94 -16.76
C ILE A 616 -9.12 -19.26 -17.32
N GLN A 617 -9.08 -19.78 -18.54
CA GLN A 617 -7.83 -20.14 -19.19
C GLN A 617 -7.03 -18.87 -19.51
N LEU A 618 -6.22 -18.45 -18.55
CA LEU A 618 -5.27 -17.37 -18.75
C LEU A 618 -4.11 -17.88 -19.60
N ASN A 619 -3.75 -17.13 -20.60
CA ASN A 619 -2.60 -17.47 -21.41
C ASN A 619 -1.32 -17.37 -20.58
N LYS A 620 -0.42 -18.34 -20.74
CA LYS A 620 0.86 -18.39 -20.01
C LYS A 620 1.98 -17.77 -20.83
N ALA A 621 2.82 -16.97 -20.18
CA ALA A 621 4.08 -16.52 -20.77
C ALA A 621 5.03 -17.73 -21.04
N PRO A 622 6.03 -17.63 -21.96
CA PRO A 622 6.40 -16.44 -22.71
C PRO A 622 5.54 -16.23 -23.97
N TYR A 623 5.38 -14.97 -24.36
CA TYR A 623 4.67 -14.60 -25.59
C TYR A 623 5.64 -14.44 -26.73
N ALA A 624 5.25 -14.90 -27.93
CA ALA A 624 6.01 -14.57 -29.11
C ALA A 624 5.87 -13.08 -29.46
N PRO A 625 6.91 -12.45 -30.03
CA PRO A 625 6.82 -11.08 -30.50
C PRO A 625 5.63 -10.90 -31.48
N GLY A 626 4.82 -9.88 -31.18
CA GLY A 626 3.62 -9.58 -32.01
C GLY A 626 2.38 -10.41 -31.67
N GLN A 627 2.46 -11.34 -30.73
CA GLN A 627 1.26 -11.98 -30.21
C GLN A 627 0.44 -11.00 -29.36
N PRO A 628 -0.88 -11.13 -29.41
CA PRO A 628 -1.78 -10.42 -28.52
C PRO A 628 -1.40 -10.70 -27.09
N ARG A 629 -1.54 -9.67 -26.27
CA ARG A 629 -1.06 -9.76 -24.92
C ARG A 629 -1.90 -10.65 -24.04
N ASN A 630 -1.22 -11.42 -23.27
CA ASN A 630 -1.77 -12.28 -22.25
C ASN A 630 -1.12 -11.94 -20.91
N THR A 631 -1.89 -11.93 -19.86
CA THR A 631 -1.33 -11.66 -18.56
C THR A 631 -1.00 -12.93 -17.80
N PRO A 632 0.23 -13.02 -17.24
CA PRO A 632 0.56 -14.08 -16.30
C PRO A 632 0.07 -13.79 -14.89
N LYS A 633 -0.46 -12.59 -14.64
CA LYS A 633 -0.81 -12.13 -13.30
C LYS A 633 -2.25 -12.49 -12.96
N LEU A 634 -2.45 -13.19 -11.86
CA LEU A 634 -3.77 -13.61 -11.40
C LEU A 634 -4.53 -12.49 -10.70
N ASP A 635 -4.00 -11.96 -9.61
CA ASP A 635 -4.60 -10.86 -8.88
C ASP A 635 -3.56 -10.13 -8.03
N ASN A 636 -3.90 -8.93 -7.63
CA ASN A 636 -3.05 -8.07 -6.85
C ASN A 636 -3.38 -8.12 -5.36
N THR A 637 -2.48 -7.57 -4.55
CA THR A 637 -2.76 -7.16 -3.17
C THR A 637 -3.82 -6.05 -3.14
N MET A 638 -4.64 -6.01 -2.09
CA MET A 638 -5.62 -4.95 -1.85
C MET A 638 -4.95 -3.73 -1.22
N SER A 639 -4.10 -3.09 -1.98
CA SER A 639 -3.38 -1.85 -1.66
C SER A 639 -3.46 -0.86 -2.81
N ALA A 640 -2.79 0.28 -2.71
CA ALA A 640 -2.67 1.27 -3.80
C ALA A 640 -4.01 1.80 -4.34
N SER A 641 -5.04 1.91 -3.50
CA SER A 641 -6.35 2.50 -3.85
C SER A 641 -7.08 1.81 -5.01
N VAL A 642 -6.93 0.48 -5.15
CA VAL A 642 -7.38 -0.29 -6.32
C VAL A 642 -8.89 -0.49 -6.43
N THR A 643 -9.68 -0.36 -5.35
CA THR A 643 -11.11 -0.73 -5.35
C THR A 643 -11.90 0.02 -6.42
N ALA A 644 -11.87 1.35 -6.40
CA ALA A 644 -12.74 2.17 -7.24
C ALA A 644 -12.39 2.12 -8.73
N PHE A 645 -11.12 1.98 -9.06
CA PHE A 645 -10.66 2.00 -10.45
C PHE A 645 -10.65 0.60 -11.09
N PHE A 646 -10.25 -0.44 -10.34
CA PHE A 646 -10.08 -1.78 -10.90
C PHE A 646 -11.21 -2.75 -10.53
N HIS A 647 -11.56 -2.90 -9.25
CA HIS A 647 -12.57 -3.88 -8.83
C HIS A 647 -13.98 -3.50 -9.25
N ILE A 648 -14.35 -2.21 -9.17
CA ILE A 648 -15.66 -1.76 -9.65
C ILE A 648 -15.79 -2.02 -11.15
N HIS A 649 -14.74 -1.71 -11.95
CA HIS A 649 -14.73 -2.00 -13.38
C HIS A 649 -14.96 -3.49 -13.68
N ALA A 650 -14.27 -4.39 -12.97
CA ALA A 650 -14.44 -5.83 -13.15
C ALA A 650 -15.88 -6.29 -12.85
N VAL A 651 -16.49 -5.77 -11.77
CA VAL A 651 -17.90 -6.07 -11.43
C VAL A 651 -18.85 -5.48 -12.49
N GLU A 652 -18.62 -4.26 -12.94
CA GLU A 652 -19.41 -3.64 -14.00
C GLU A 652 -19.33 -4.44 -15.31
N GLU A 653 -18.15 -4.94 -15.70
CA GLU A 653 -18.00 -5.79 -16.91
C GLU A 653 -18.69 -7.14 -16.75
N ALA A 654 -18.58 -7.80 -15.58
CA ALA A 654 -19.30 -9.04 -15.32
C ALA A 654 -20.82 -8.84 -15.34
N ALA A 655 -21.33 -7.79 -14.70
CA ALA A 655 -22.75 -7.43 -14.72
C ALA A 655 -23.24 -7.10 -16.14
N ARG A 656 -22.42 -6.44 -16.95
CA ARG A 656 -22.73 -6.13 -18.34
C ARG A 656 -22.87 -7.39 -19.20
N VAL A 657 -22.00 -8.39 -19.00
CA VAL A 657 -22.11 -9.69 -19.70
C VAL A 657 -23.44 -10.36 -19.33
N VAL A 658 -23.79 -10.39 -18.05
CA VAL A 658 -25.08 -10.97 -17.60
C VAL A 658 -26.27 -10.22 -18.19
N PHE A 659 -26.23 -8.88 -18.23
CA PHE A 659 -27.29 -8.08 -18.85
C PHE A 659 -27.38 -8.33 -20.36
N ASP A 660 -26.28 -8.12 -21.09
CA ASP A 660 -26.29 -8.14 -22.56
C ASP A 660 -26.60 -9.51 -23.14
N HIS A 661 -26.16 -10.60 -22.50
CA HIS A 661 -26.28 -11.97 -22.99
C HIS A 661 -27.25 -12.84 -22.18
N GLY A 662 -27.88 -12.28 -21.13
CA GLY A 662 -28.90 -12.97 -20.32
C GLY A 662 -30.23 -12.23 -20.27
N LEU A 663 -30.25 -11.05 -19.66
CA LEU A 663 -31.51 -10.34 -19.39
C LEU A 663 -32.03 -9.56 -20.60
N LYS A 664 -31.16 -8.94 -21.37
CA LYS A 664 -31.53 -8.15 -22.55
C LYS A 664 -32.21 -8.96 -23.65
N PRO A 665 -31.79 -10.20 -24.00
CA PRO A 665 -32.54 -11.06 -24.89
C PRO A 665 -33.97 -11.36 -24.38
N CYS A 666 -34.13 -11.59 -23.06
CA CYS A 666 -35.46 -11.81 -22.48
C CYS A 666 -36.36 -10.55 -22.56
N ALA A 667 -35.77 -9.36 -22.44
CA ALA A 667 -36.51 -8.10 -22.62
C ALA A 667 -36.88 -7.89 -24.08
N ALA A 668 -36.04 -8.28 -25.02
CA ALA A 668 -36.33 -8.23 -26.45
C ALA A 668 -37.50 -9.14 -26.82
N ASP A 669 -37.65 -10.31 -26.20
CA ASP A 669 -38.81 -11.18 -26.41
C ASP A 669 -40.13 -10.51 -25.98
N ILE A 670 -40.12 -9.67 -24.97
CA ILE A 670 -41.30 -8.97 -24.46
C ILE A 670 -41.60 -7.72 -25.28
N TRP A 671 -40.56 -6.98 -25.65
CA TRP A 671 -40.72 -5.70 -26.32
C TRP A 671 -40.59 -5.73 -27.85
N GLY A 672 -40.08 -6.85 -28.39
CA GLY A 672 -39.63 -7.00 -29.80
C GLY A 672 -38.20 -6.55 -30.04
N ASP A 673 -37.81 -5.48 -29.40
CA ASP A 673 -36.47 -4.93 -29.38
C ASP A 673 -36.21 -4.21 -28.05
N VAL A 674 -34.95 -3.96 -27.68
CA VAL A 674 -34.60 -3.18 -26.51
C VAL A 674 -34.02 -1.84 -26.96
N PRO A 675 -34.78 -0.72 -26.80
CA PRO A 675 -34.30 0.60 -27.18
C PRO A 675 -32.99 1.00 -26.51
N GLU A 676 -32.18 1.85 -27.17
CA GLU A 676 -30.94 2.36 -26.63
C GLU A 676 -31.10 3.19 -25.35
N ASP A 677 -32.21 3.88 -25.20
CA ASP A 677 -32.61 4.67 -24.04
C ASP A 677 -33.30 3.86 -22.94
N ALA A 678 -33.35 2.53 -23.09
CA ALA A 678 -33.81 1.64 -22.01
C ALA A 678 -32.90 1.76 -20.78
N ARG A 679 -33.50 1.96 -19.61
CA ARG A 679 -32.78 2.15 -18.35
C ARG A 679 -33.50 1.46 -17.20
N TRP A 680 -32.80 1.31 -16.12
CA TRP A 680 -33.35 0.74 -14.90
C TRP A 680 -33.94 1.83 -13.99
N GLU A 681 -35.18 1.66 -13.56
CA GLU A 681 -35.87 2.48 -12.56
C GLU A 681 -36.54 1.56 -11.54
N ASP A 682 -36.23 1.75 -10.26
CA ASP A 682 -36.80 0.98 -9.12
C ASP A 682 -36.88 -0.55 -9.37
N GLY A 683 -35.79 -1.13 -9.88
CA GLY A 683 -35.68 -2.57 -10.14
C GLY A 683 -36.47 -3.05 -11.37
N LYS A 684 -36.95 -2.15 -12.20
CA LYS A 684 -37.64 -2.44 -13.45
C LYS A 684 -36.89 -1.87 -14.64
N LEU A 685 -36.79 -2.61 -15.71
CA LEU A 685 -36.29 -2.11 -16.99
C LEU A 685 -37.41 -1.29 -17.64
N VAL A 686 -37.15 -0.05 -17.98
CA VAL A 686 -38.09 0.89 -18.56
C VAL A 686 -37.59 1.49 -19.85
N ALA A 687 -38.48 1.74 -20.80
CA ALA A 687 -38.22 2.49 -22.01
C ALA A 687 -39.49 3.26 -22.45
N PRO A 688 -39.38 4.40 -23.15
CA PRO A 688 -40.55 5.16 -23.62
C PRO A 688 -41.50 4.31 -24.46
N GLY A 689 -42.78 4.33 -24.09
CA GLY A 689 -43.83 3.60 -24.81
C GLY A 689 -43.81 2.07 -24.63
N ARG A 690 -43.01 1.56 -23.71
CA ARG A 690 -42.91 0.12 -23.39
C ARG A 690 -43.41 -0.16 -21.98
N PRO A 691 -44.04 -1.29 -21.70
CA PRO A 691 -44.43 -1.69 -20.34
C PRO A 691 -43.15 -1.95 -19.50
N PRO A 692 -43.06 -1.47 -18.23
CA PRO A 692 -41.94 -1.78 -17.36
C PRO A 692 -41.80 -3.27 -17.09
N ILE A 693 -40.61 -3.83 -17.17
CA ILE A 693 -40.31 -5.24 -16.92
C ILE A 693 -39.54 -5.39 -15.60
N PRO A 694 -40.09 -6.10 -14.60
CA PRO A 694 -39.37 -6.38 -13.37
C PRO A 694 -38.12 -7.24 -13.59
N MET A 695 -37.09 -6.99 -12.79
CA MET A 695 -35.84 -7.77 -12.81
C MET A 695 -36.10 -9.26 -12.57
N GLU A 696 -36.98 -9.58 -11.66
CA GLU A 696 -37.38 -10.95 -11.31
C GLU A 696 -37.97 -11.72 -12.52
N GLU A 697 -38.76 -11.04 -13.34
CA GLU A 697 -39.33 -11.64 -14.55
C GLU A 697 -38.23 -11.95 -15.59
N LEU A 698 -37.33 -10.99 -15.81
CA LEU A 698 -36.20 -11.18 -16.72
C LEU A 698 -35.28 -12.30 -16.26
N ALA A 699 -35.00 -12.36 -14.97
CA ALA A 699 -34.15 -13.38 -14.35
C ALA A 699 -34.77 -14.78 -14.46
N ALA A 700 -36.05 -14.91 -14.15
CA ALA A 700 -36.78 -16.18 -14.30
C ALA A 700 -36.77 -16.68 -15.75
N ARG A 701 -37.01 -15.79 -16.70
CA ARG A 701 -36.95 -16.13 -18.14
C ARG A 701 -35.54 -16.51 -18.59
N ALA A 702 -34.53 -15.78 -18.15
CA ALA A 702 -33.14 -16.10 -18.46
C ALA A 702 -32.73 -17.49 -17.95
N HIS A 703 -33.11 -17.85 -16.73
CA HIS A 703 -32.84 -19.18 -16.18
C HIS A 703 -33.60 -20.29 -16.91
N ALA A 704 -34.89 -20.07 -17.26
CA ALA A 704 -35.68 -21.05 -18.00
C ALA A 704 -35.10 -21.40 -19.37
N ARG A 705 -34.48 -20.43 -20.01
CA ARG A 705 -33.90 -20.53 -21.38
C ARG A 705 -32.39 -20.74 -21.42
N ALA A 706 -31.73 -20.68 -20.25
CA ALA A 706 -30.25 -20.64 -20.19
C ALA A 706 -29.59 -21.81 -20.91
N LYS A 707 -30.10 -23.02 -20.74
CA LYS A 707 -29.53 -24.26 -21.32
C LYS A 707 -29.86 -24.43 -22.81
N GLU A 708 -31.06 -24.03 -23.22
CA GLU A 708 -31.51 -24.20 -24.61
C GLU A 708 -30.96 -23.12 -25.54
N ASP A 709 -31.01 -21.86 -25.07
CA ASP A 709 -30.62 -20.69 -25.87
C ASP A 709 -29.26 -20.13 -25.50
N GLY A 710 -28.56 -20.74 -24.54
CA GLY A 710 -27.24 -20.28 -24.09
C GLY A 710 -27.24 -18.92 -23.40
N LEU A 711 -28.37 -18.55 -22.73
CA LEU A 711 -28.45 -17.27 -22.00
C LEU A 711 -27.57 -17.28 -20.76
N CYS A 712 -26.91 -16.16 -20.52
CA CYS A 712 -25.96 -15.97 -19.43
C CYS A 712 -26.65 -15.59 -18.12
N THR A 713 -26.52 -16.41 -17.07
CA THR A 713 -27.03 -16.12 -15.73
C THR A 713 -25.93 -15.76 -14.73
N GLY A 714 -24.67 -15.93 -15.12
CA GLY A 714 -23.51 -15.53 -14.34
C GLY A 714 -22.29 -15.37 -15.22
N ALA A 715 -21.40 -14.47 -14.82
CA ALA A 715 -20.15 -14.22 -15.53
C ALA A 715 -19.00 -14.06 -14.54
N ILE A 716 -17.88 -14.71 -14.79
CA ILE A 716 -16.60 -14.49 -14.16
C ILE A 716 -15.73 -13.73 -15.16
N VAL A 717 -15.17 -12.61 -14.75
CA VAL A 717 -14.24 -11.82 -15.54
C VAL A 717 -12.89 -11.70 -14.85
N HIS A 718 -11.84 -11.71 -15.67
CA HIS A 718 -10.51 -11.30 -15.30
C HIS A 718 -10.18 -10.00 -16.03
N THR A 719 -9.75 -8.97 -15.31
CA THR A 719 -9.28 -7.72 -15.89
C THR A 719 -7.79 -7.59 -15.68
N TYR A 720 -7.12 -6.92 -16.60
CA TYR A 720 -5.71 -6.60 -16.48
C TYR A 720 -5.44 -5.20 -17.01
N TYR A 721 -4.69 -4.43 -16.23
CA TYR A 721 -4.30 -3.07 -16.56
C TYR A 721 -2.79 -2.89 -16.48
N ARG A 722 -2.22 -2.34 -17.54
CA ARG A 722 -0.84 -1.85 -17.59
C ARG A 722 -0.79 -0.66 -18.55
N ASN A 723 -0.94 0.56 -18.01
CA ASN A 723 -1.11 1.82 -18.74
C ASN A 723 -2.38 1.90 -19.62
N ALA A 724 -3.03 0.80 -19.89
CA ALA A 724 -4.36 0.67 -20.46
C ALA A 724 -4.97 -0.66 -20.02
N TYR A 725 -6.29 -0.80 -20.12
CA TYR A 725 -6.93 -2.09 -19.91
C TYR A 725 -6.68 -3.04 -21.09
N ALA A 726 -6.43 -4.30 -20.75
CA ALA A 726 -6.52 -5.36 -21.76
C ALA A 726 -7.93 -5.37 -22.35
N CYS A 727 -8.02 -5.58 -23.66
CA CYS A 727 -9.30 -5.69 -24.35
C CYS A 727 -9.29 -6.86 -25.33
N SER A 728 -10.44 -7.47 -25.51
CA SER A 728 -10.61 -8.62 -26.40
C SER A 728 -12.03 -8.65 -26.96
N GLU A 729 -12.21 -9.31 -28.10
CA GLU A 729 -13.52 -9.59 -28.64
C GLU A 729 -14.00 -10.97 -28.18
N TYR A 730 -15.21 -11.03 -27.69
CA TYR A 730 -15.88 -12.24 -27.23
C TYR A 730 -17.16 -12.46 -28.02
N THR A 731 -17.38 -13.69 -28.45
CA THR A 731 -18.61 -14.10 -29.15
C THR A 731 -19.47 -14.93 -28.21
N LEU A 732 -20.65 -14.42 -27.91
CA LEU A 732 -21.68 -15.10 -27.09
C LEU A 732 -23.03 -15.03 -27.79
N GLY A 733 -23.75 -16.16 -27.89
CA GLY A 733 -25.06 -16.21 -28.53
C GLY A 733 -25.03 -15.66 -29.96
N GLY A 734 -23.95 -15.92 -30.70
CA GLY A 734 -23.76 -15.42 -32.07
C GLY A 734 -23.45 -13.92 -32.19
N THR A 735 -23.30 -13.20 -31.02
CA THR A 735 -22.98 -11.77 -31.02
C THR A 735 -21.55 -11.55 -30.54
N THR A 736 -20.75 -10.89 -31.38
CA THR A 736 -19.38 -10.49 -31.01
C THR A 736 -19.36 -9.09 -30.41
N ARG A 737 -18.68 -8.93 -29.27
CA ARG A 737 -18.52 -7.65 -28.55
C ARG A 737 -17.08 -7.45 -28.11
N LEU A 738 -16.59 -6.23 -28.29
CA LEU A 738 -15.37 -5.76 -27.66
C LEU A 738 -15.63 -5.57 -26.15
N ARG A 739 -14.76 -6.14 -25.32
CA ARG A 739 -14.77 -6.00 -23.86
C ARG A 739 -13.39 -5.60 -23.35
N TYR A 740 -13.38 -4.78 -22.33
CA TYR A 740 -12.14 -4.39 -21.66
C TYR A 740 -11.80 -5.34 -20.50
N ILE A 741 -11.71 -6.60 -20.86
CA ILE A 741 -11.36 -7.72 -19.96
C ILE A 741 -10.33 -8.62 -20.63
N ASP A 742 -9.60 -9.37 -19.79
CA ASP A 742 -8.54 -10.29 -20.24
C ASP A 742 -9.03 -11.74 -20.31
N GLY A 743 -9.99 -12.12 -19.45
CA GLY A 743 -10.58 -13.47 -19.45
C GLY A 743 -12.06 -13.43 -19.12
N LEU A 744 -12.82 -14.39 -19.67
CA LEU A 744 -14.26 -14.52 -19.48
C LEU A 744 -14.67 -15.99 -19.35
N ALA A 745 -15.49 -16.29 -18.34
CA ALA A 745 -16.25 -17.52 -18.25
C ALA A 745 -17.72 -17.19 -17.93
N VAL A 746 -18.65 -17.96 -18.45
CA VAL A 746 -20.09 -17.74 -18.30
C VAL A 746 -20.81 -18.95 -17.76
N LEU A 747 -21.90 -18.70 -17.04
CA LEU A 747 -22.81 -19.71 -16.52
C LEU A 747 -24.12 -19.65 -17.30
N HIS A 748 -24.56 -20.79 -17.81
CA HIS A 748 -25.81 -20.93 -18.50
C HIS A 748 -26.86 -21.63 -17.63
N GLY A 749 -27.41 -20.92 -16.63
CA GLY A 749 -28.30 -21.51 -15.64
C GLY A 749 -27.55 -22.40 -14.65
N GLY A 750 -28.33 -23.03 -13.75
CA GLY A 750 -27.77 -23.91 -12.73
C GLY A 750 -27.31 -23.19 -11.47
N ASP A 751 -26.45 -23.84 -10.71
CA ASP A 751 -25.99 -23.37 -9.42
C ASP A 751 -24.71 -22.56 -9.60
N ALA A 752 -24.76 -21.27 -9.28
CA ALA A 752 -23.60 -20.39 -9.31
C ALA A 752 -22.56 -20.73 -8.22
N GLU A 753 -22.88 -21.51 -7.21
CA GLU A 753 -21.89 -21.99 -6.23
C GLU A 753 -20.98 -23.06 -6.83
N ASP A 754 -21.46 -23.84 -7.81
CA ASP A 754 -20.61 -24.80 -8.53
C ASP A 754 -19.80 -24.09 -9.65
N VAL A 755 -18.53 -23.80 -9.36
CA VAL A 755 -17.63 -23.15 -10.32
C VAL A 755 -17.41 -23.98 -11.59
N ARG A 756 -17.59 -25.31 -11.54
CA ARG A 756 -17.45 -26.20 -12.71
C ARG A 756 -18.57 -26.02 -13.74
N GLY A 757 -19.66 -25.36 -13.35
CA GLY A 757 -20.74 -24.97 -14.25
C GLY A 757 -20.38 -23.83 -15.19
N TYR A 758 -19.32 -23.08 -14.88
CA TYR A 758 -18.85 -21.97 -15.72
C TYR A 758 -18.05 -22.49 -16.93
N GLN A 759 -18.36 -21.95 -18.09
CA GLN A 759 -17.71 -22.31 -19.34
C GLN A 759 -16.81 -21.17 -19.81
N HIS A 760 -15.55 -21.47 -20.10
CA HIS A 760 -14.62 -20.50 -20.66
C HIS A 760 -15.08 -20.03 -22.05
N VAL A 761 -15.03 -18.72 -22.26
CA VAL A 761 -15.34 -18.10 -23.56
C VAL A 761 -14.04 -17.75 -24.30
N THR A 762 -13.88 -18.33 -25.46
CA THR A 762 -12.74 -18.06 -26.33
C THR A 762 -12.78 -16.60 -26.79
N ARG A 763 -11.64 -15.95 -26.71
CA ARG A 763 -11.45 -14.57 -27.12
C ARG A 763 -10.70 -14.45 -28.44
N VAL A 764 -10.91 -13.33 -29.12
CA VAL A 764 -10.02 -12.82 -30.17
C VAL A 764 -9.33 -11.58 -29.61
N ASP A 765 -8.02 -11.66 -29.49
CA ASP A 765 -7.23 -10.55 -28.99
C ASP A 765 -7.19 -9.41 -30.02
N VAL A 766 -7.41 -8.21 -29.55
CA VAL A 766 -7.34 -7.00 -30.36
C VAL A 766 -6.17 -6.12 -29.92
N PRO A 767 -5.59 -5.31 -30.80
CA PRO A 767 -4.58 -4.35 -30.41
C PRO A 767 -5.10 -3.45 -29.30
N TYR A 768 -4.27 -3.26 -28.24
CA TYR A 768 -4.61 -2.34 -27.17
C TYR A 768 -3.45 -1.34 -26.94
N ASP A 769 -3.82 -0.19 -26.39
CA ASP A 769 -2.95 0.97 -26.22
C ASP A 769 -1.97 0.85 -25.05
N GLY A 770 -2.07 -0.25 -24.34
CA GLY A 770 -1.18 -0.56 -23.22
C GLY A 770 0.22 -0.86 -23.72
N VAL A 771 1.14 -0.80 -22.80
CA VAL A 771 2.53 -1.02 -23.10
C VAL A 771 2.77 -2.51 -23.29
N ALA A 772 3.40 -2.89 -24.39
CA ALA A 772 3.85 -4.25 -24.63
C ALA A 772 4.69 -4.78 -23.48
N ASN A 773 4.81 -6.10 -23.31
CA ASN A 773 5.57 -6.79 -22.27
C ASN A 773 7.06 -6.42 -22.18
N ASP A 774 7.46 -5.38 -22.81
CA ASP A 774 8.79 -4.82 -22.80
C ASP A 774 9.02 -4.08 -21.47
N ALA A 775 10.06 -4.50 -20.78
CA ALA A 775 10.44 -4.04 -19.44
C ALA A 775 10.77 -2.54 -19.33
N LYS A 776 10.65 -1.78 -20.38
CA LYS A 776 11.09 -0.38 -20.51
C LYS A 776 10.05 0.64 -20.05
N HIS A 777 9.06 0.28 -19.23
CA HIS A 777 7.87 1.11 -19.17
C HIS A 777 7.53 1.65 -17.81
N HIS A 778 6.75 2.73 -17.90
CA HIS A 778 6.26 3.57 -16.82
C HIS A 778 5.68 2.77 -15.67
N ILE A 779 6.02 3.19 -14.47
CA ILE A 779 5.63 2.49 -13.24
C ILE A 779 4.20 2.84 -12.84
N ARG A 780 3.74 4.06 -13.19
CA ARG A 780 2.39 4.56 -12.84
C ARG A 780 1.85 5.44 -13.96
N SER A 781 0.56 5.36 -14.23
CA SER A 781 -0.08 6.14 -15.29
C SER A 781 -1.38 6.83 -14.87
N VAL A 782 -2.01 6.40 -13.78
CA VAL A 782 -3.25 6.99 -13.27
C VAL A 782 -3.01 7.61 -11.90
N TYR A 783 -3.47 8.84 -11.72
CA TYR A 783 -3.27 9.62 -10.51
C TYR A 783 -4.58 10.21 -9.99
N ALA A 784 -4.74 10.22 -8.66
CA ALA A 784 -5.69 11.05 -7.95
C ALA A 784 -5.00 12.33 -7.49
N SER A 785 -5.40 13.47 -8.00
CA SER A 785 -4.90 14.76 -7.54
C SER A 785 -5.59 15.15 -6.23
N ALA A 786 -4.80 15.60 -5.27
CA ALA A 786 -5.30 16.04 -3.97
C ALA A 786 -4.58 17.31 -3.51
N GLY A 787 -5.24 18.09 -2.67
CA GLY A 787 -4.64 19.24 -2.01
C GLY A 787 -5.29 19.48 -0.64
N HIS A 788 -4.53 20.11 0.25
CA HIS A 788 -5.04 20.57 1.53
C HIS A 788 -4.74 22.04 1.75
N LEU A 789 -5.77 22.76 2.20
CA LEU A 789 -5.62 24.06 2.86
C LEU A 789 -5.80 23.84 4.35
N ILE A 790 -4.82 24.18 5.14
CA ILE A 790 -4.84 23.96 6.59
C ILE A 790 -4.46 25.25 7.30
N ALA A 791 -5.31 25.65 8.25
CA ALA A 791 -5.03 26.75 9.15
C ALA A 791 -4.54 26.23 10.49
N VAL A 792 -3.48 26.84 10.98
CA VAL A 792 -2.93 26.54 12.29
C VAL A 792 -2.81 27.77 13.17
N THR A 793 -2.85 27.54 14.48
CA THR A 793 -2.26 28.48 15.45
C THR A 793 -1.00 27.87 16.03
N VAL A 794 0.02 28.73 16.21
CA VAL A 794 1.30 28.37 16.83
C VAL A 794 1.50 29.20 18.09
N ASN A 795 1.60 28.54 19.23
CA ASN A 795 1.93 29.20 20.47
C ASN A 795 3.45 29.33 20.56
N THR A 796 3.98 30.54 20.44
CA THR A 796 5.41 30.81 20.35
C THR A 796 6.16 30.57 21.68
N ARG A 797 5.46 30.48 22.81
CA ARG A 797 6.02 30.20 24.12
C ARG A 797 6.10 28.71 24.42
N SER A 798 5.09 27.95 24.01
CA SER A 798 5.03 26.50 24.27
C SER A 798 5.46 25.64 23.09
N GLY A 799 5.46 26.19 21.86
CA GLY A 799 5.72 25.46 20.63
C GLY A 799 4.52 24.58 20.19
N VAL A 800 3.38 24.65 20.84
CA VAL A 800 2.19 23.88 20.50
C VAL A 800 1.59 24.41 19.20
N ILE A 801 1.24 23.49 18.30
CA ILE A 801 0.51 23.74 17.06
C ILE A 801 -0.90 23.18 17.23
N ASP A 802 -1.92 24.01 17.02
CA ASP A 802 -3.32 23.58 16.94
C ASP A 802 -3.83 23.78 15.50
N VAL A 803 -4.44 22.75 14.94
CA VAL A 803 -5.14 22.84 13.66
C VAL A 803 -6.53 23.41 13.90
N VAL A 804 -6.81 24.57 13.36
CA VAL A 804 -8.05 25.32 13.63
C VAL A 804 -9.07 25.28 12.49
N ASP A 805 -8.63 25.01 11.27
CA ASP A 805 -9.51 24.79 10.10
C ASP A 805 -8.79 23.96 9.03
N ALA A 806 -9.55 23.23 8.23
CA ALA A 806 -8.98 22.41 7.16
C ALA A 806 -9.98 22.17 6.01
N VAL A 807 -9.48 22.27 4.79
CA VAL A 807 -10.20 21.95 3.57
C VAL A 807 -9.39 20.93 2.77
N THR A 808 -9.97 19.78 2.49
CA THR A 808 -9.46 18.80 1.54
C THR A 808 -10.06 19.04 0.17
N LEU A 809 -9.21 19.16 -0.83
CA LEU A 809 -9.57 19.31 -2.25
C LEU A 809 -9.17 18.01 -2.95
N LEU A 810 -10.11 17.35 -3.64
CA LEU A 810 -9.92 15.98 -4.08
C LEU A 810 -10.51 15.70 -5.45
N ASP A 811 -9.69 15.09 -6.31
CA ASP A 811 -10.11 14.49 -7.56
C ASP A 811 -10.42 13.00 -7.35
N ALA A 812 -11.64 12.72 -6.94
CA ALA A 812 -12.16 11.36 -6.77
C ALA A 812 -12.86 10.82 -8.04
N GLY A 813 -12.99 11.66 -9.08
CA GLY A 813 -13.90 11.35 -10.17
C GLY A 813 -15.35 11.34 -9.72
N ASP A 814 -16.16 10.47 -10.34
CA ASP A 814 -17.56 10.31 -9.95
C ASP A 814 -17.66 9.56 -8.61
N VAL A 815 -18.33 10.17 -7.66
CA VAL A 815 -18.47 9.60 -6.31
C VAL A 815 -19.44 8.44 -6.31
N HIS A 816 -18.95 7.28 -5.89
CA HIS A 816 -19.75 6.07 -5.82
C HIS A 816 -20.62 5.99 -4.55
N HIS A 817 -20.04 6.39 -3.40
CA HIS A 817 -20.74 6.46 -2.11
C HIS A 817 -20.18 7.59 -1.24
N GLN A 818 -20.96 8.64 -1.04
CA GLN A 818 -20.52 9.88 -0.39
C GLN A 818 -19.98 9.68 1.03
N ARG A 819 -20.71 8.98 1.89
CA ARG A 819 -20.32 8.79 3.31
C ARG A 819 -19.05 7.96 3.47
N ILE A 820 -18.84 6.95 2.61
CA ILE A 820 -17.60 6.15 2.63
C ILE A 820 -16.42 7.03 2.23
N LEU A 821 -16.61 7.86 1.22
CA LEU A 821 -15.57 8.80 0.76
C LEU A 821 -15.24 9.82 1.87
N GLU A 822 -16.22 10.41 2.52
CA GLU A 822 -16.04 11.34 3.65
C GLU A 822 -15.25 10.66 4.80
N GLY A 823 -15.63 9.45 5.19
CA GLY A 823 -14.90 8.69 6.20
C GLY A 823 -13.44 8.39 5.82
N GLN A 824 -13.15 8.15 4.53
CA GLN A 824 -11.78 7.99 4.04
C GLN A 824 -10.99 9.31 4.11
N VAL A 825 -11.64 10.44 3.84
CA VAL A 825 -11.03 11.79 3.95
C VAL A 825 -10.66 12.10 5.39
N GLU A 826 -11.59 11.94 6.31
CA GLU A 826 -11.36 12.20 7.74
C GLU A 826 -10.27 11.28 8.31
N GLY A 827 -10.34 9.98 8.02
CA GLY A 827 -9.34 9.00 8.44
C GLY A 827 -7.95 9.25 7.85
N GLY A 828 -7.87 9.69 6.59
CA GLY A 828 -6.61 10.07 5.95
C GLY A 828 -6.00 11.33 6.53
N PHE A 829 -6.84 12.34 6.77
CA PHE A 829 -6.43 13.57 7.43
C PHE A 829 -5.90 13.31 8.84
N ALA A 830 -6.62 12.51 9.65
CA ALA A 830 -6.19 12.15 11.00
C ALA A 830 -4.83 11.45 11.02
N MET A 831 -4.58 10.51 10.09
CA MET A 831 -3.26 9.86 9.97
C MET A 831 -2.16 10.86 9.56
N GLY A 832 -2.45 11.76 8.62
CA GLY A 832 -1.52 12.82 8.24
C GLY A 832 -1.21 13.78 9.39
N LEU A 833 -2.22 14.14 10.16
CA LEU A 833 -2.09 14.96 11.38
C LEU A 833 -1.22 14.25 12.42
N GLY A 834 -1.48 12.96 12.67
CA GLY A 834 -0.71 12.14 13.59
C GLY A 834 0.76 12.07 13.24
N MET A 835 1.06 11.76 11.97
CA MET A 835 2.42 11.75 11.44
C MET A 835 3.11 13.11 11.54
N THR A 836 2.34 14.20 11.40
CA THR A 836 2.91 15.55 11.45
C THR A 836 3.25 16.00 12.87
N LEU A 837 2.41 15.71 13.86
CA LEU A 837 2.49 16.36 15.18
C LEU A 837 2.82 15.41 16.33
N PHE A 838 2.49 14.10 16.23
CA PHE A 838 2.44 13.25 17.42
C PHE A 838 3.18 11.92 17.28
N GLU A 839 2.86 11.15 16.24
CA GLU A 839 3.22 9.75 16.12
C GLU A 839 4.72 9.57 15.85
N ASN A 840 5.33 8.66 16.57
CA ASN A 840 6.75 8.30 16.37
C ASN A 840 6.99 6.90 16.95
N VAL A 841 7.47 5.99 16.12
CA VAL A 841 8.09 4.74 16.58
C VAL A 841 9.57 5.06 16.78
N PRO A 842 10.03 5.18 18.04
CA PRO A 842 11.42 5.52 18.29
C PRO A 842 12.32 4.39 17.78
N PRO A 843 13.56 4.72 17.43
CA PRO A 843 14.54 3.73 17.00
C PRO A 843 14.88 2.73 18.11
N ALA A 844 15.34 1.55 17.71
CA ALA A 844 15.94 0.60 18.61
C ALA A 844 17.18 1.20 19.31
N PRO A 845 17.48 0.87 20.59
CA PRO A 845 16.76 -0.07 21.45
C PRO A 845 15.59 0.56 22.23
N VAL A 846 15.37 1.86 22.12
CA VAL A 846 14.42 2.60 23.00
C VAL A 846 12.96 2.23 22.75
N GLY A 847 12.62 1.82 21.52
CA GLY A 847 11.26 1.49 21.13
C GLY A 847 10.83 0.03 21.38
N VAL A 848 11.77 -0.85 21.71
CA VAL A 848 11.57 -2.29 21.50
C VAL A 848 11.63 -3.12 22.76
N ASP A 849 11.84 -2.52 23.87
CA ASP A 849 11.88 -3.21 25.17
C ASP A 849 10.50 -3.53 25.78
N GLY A 850 9.48 -3.64 24.93
CA GLY A 850 8.10 -3.84 25.36
C GLY A 850 7.45 -2.59 25.96
N ARG A 851 8.12 -1.45 25.95
CA ARG A 851 7.64 -0.20 26.55
C ARG A 851 6.81 0.63 25.61
N LEU A 852 6.84 0.37 24.29
CA LEU A 852 6.00 1.06 23.34
C LEU A 852 4.58 0.50 23.38
N ASN A 853 3.65 1.32 23.77
CA ASN A 853 2.23 1.01 23.88
C ASN A 853 1.41 2.28 23.60
N LEU A 854 0.08 2.18 23.62
CA LEU A 854 -0.82 3.31 23.38
C LEU A 854 -0.63 4.50 24.34
N HIS A 855 -0.06 4.28 25.51
CA HIS A 855 0.25 5.36 26.45
C HIS A 855 1.48 6.17 26.02
N ARG A 856 2.44 5.54 25.34
CA ARG A 856 3.70 6.14 24.88
C ARG A 856 3.73 6.43 23.37
N TYR A 857 2.74 5.95 22.66
CA TYR A 857 2.54 6.24 21.24
C TYR A 857 1.27 7.08 21.09
N PRO A 858 1.41 8.41 21.14
CA PRO A 858 0.25 9.30 21.05
C PRO A 858 -0.30 9.30 19.62
N VAL A 859 -1.59 9.01 19.51
CA VAL A 859 -2.36 9.14 18.28
C VAL A 859 -3.25 10.40 18.35
N PRO A 860 -3.68 10.96 17.22
CA PRO A 860 -4.64 12.05 17.21
C PRO A 860 -5.92 11.68 17.99
N ARG A 861 -6.42 12.65 18.72
CA ARG A 861 -7.71 12.58 19.42
C ARG A 861 -8.71 13.49 18.69
N ALA A 862 -9.99 13.31 18.91
CA ALA A 862 -11.03 14.18 18.36
C ALA A 862 -10.77 15.67 18.62
N THR A 863 -10.18 16.00 19.79
CA THR A 863 -9.81 17.37 20.17
C THR A 863 -8.64 17.97 19.37
N HIS A 864 -7.89 17.15 18.63
CA HIS A 864 -6.81 17.63 17.75
C HIS A 864 -7.30 17.89 16.31
N MET A 865 -8.50 17.39 15.98
CA MET A 865 -9.13 17.66 14.69
C MET A 865 -9.66 19.09 14.64
N PRO A 866 -9.76 19.71 13.45
CA PRO A 866 -10.35 21.04 13.32
C PRO A 866 -11.74 21.08 13.96
N PRO A 867 -12.09 22.13 14.73
CA PRO A 867 -13.39 22.23 15.39
C PRO A 867 -14.59 22.17 14.45
N SER A 868 -14.42 22.63 13.20
CA SER A 868 -15.42 22.58 12.13
C SER A 868 -15.48 21.24 11.39
N GLY A 869 -14.63 20.26 11.78
CA GLY A 869 -14.34 19.08 10.97
C GLY A 869 -13.47 19.41 9.75
N VAL A 870 -13.19 18.40 8.95
CA VAL A 870 -12.45 18.55 7.69
C VAL A 870 -13.46 18.81 6.57
N GLN A 871 -13.42 19.99 6.00
CA GLN A 871 -14.29 20.32 4.87
C GLN A 871 -13.80 19.63 3.61
N LEU A 872 -14.69 19.14 2.77
CA LEU A 872 -14.37 18.46 1.52
C LEU A 872 -14.84 19.25 0.31
N ARG A 873 -13.97 19.42 -0.67
CA ARG A 873 -14.29 19.95 -2.01
C ARG A 873 -13.91 18.92 -3.05
N LEU A 874 -14.88 18.45 -3.79
CA LEU A 874 -14.69 17.46 -4.85
C LEU A 874 -14.56 18.15 -6.21
N LEU A 875 -13.69 17.60 -7.05
CA LEU A 875 -13.56 17.96 -8.45
C LEU A 875 -14.28 16.91 -9.30
N PRO A 876 -15.46 17.21 -9.84
CA PRO A 876 -16.13 16.30 -10.76
C PRO A 876 -15.35 16.22 -12.09
N ILE A 877 -15.37 15.06 -12.72
CA ILE A 877 -14.93 14.93 -14.11
C ILE A 877 -15.98 15.63 -15.00
N PRO A 878 -15.60 16.56 -15.88
CA PRO A 878 -16.53 17.22 -16.77
C PRO A 878 -17.32 16.22 -17.63
N GLU A 879 -18.53 16.62 -18.01
CA GLU A 879 -19.36 15.81 -18.86
C GLU A 879 -18.67 15.49 -20.19
N GLY A 880 -18.82 14.27 -20.70
CA GLY A 880 -18.15 13.80 -21.91
C GLY A 880 -16.65 13.50 -21.77
N GLN A 881 -16.07 13.73 -20.58
CA GLN A 881 -14.67 13.37 -20.31
C GLN A 881 -14.55 12.12 -19.45
N GLN A 882 -13.40 11.46 -19.54
CA GLN A 882 -13.05 10.26 -18.76
C GLN A 882 -11.61 10.35 -18.24
N ILE A 883 -11.24 9.42 -17.38
CA ILE A 883 -9.89 9.38 -16.77
C ILE A 883 -8.87 8.91 -17.80
N LEU A 884 -9.17 7.81 -18.48
CA LEU A 884 -8.27 7.21 -19.45
C LEU A 884 -8.36 7.95 -20.80
N ARG A 885 -7.23 8.08 -21.48
CA ARG A 885 -7.19 8.64 -22.85
C ARG A 885 -7.89 7.75 -23.86
N SER A 886 -7.79 6.44 -23.66
CA SER A 886 -8.42 5.41 -24.49
C SER A 886 -8.87 4.24 -23.60
N GLY A 887 -9.82 3.45 -24.07
CA GLY A 887 -10.31 2.30 -23.31
C GLY A 887 -11.68 2.50 -22.67
N PRO A 888 -12.00 1.77 -21.60
CA PRO A 888 -13.32 1.85 -20.97
C PRO A 888 -13.59 3.26 -20.38
N PRO A 889 -14.85 3.70 -20.37
CA PRO A 889 -15.22 5.04 -19.91
C PRO A 889 -15.21 5.15 -18.38
N ILE A 890 -14.08 4.84 -17.76
CA ILE A 890 -13.93 4.90 -16.30
C ILE A 890 -13.89 6.35 -15.85
N ARG A 891 -14.69 6.65 -14.83
CA ARG A 891 -14.85 7.98 -14.25
C ARG A 891 -14.65 8.02 -12.72
N LYS A 892 -14.25 6.90 -12.11
CA LYS A 892 -14.02 6.76 -10.65
C LYS A 892 -12.54 6.58 -10.34
N LYS A 893 -12.06 7.22 -9.28
CA LYS A 893 -10.67 7.10 -8.80
C LYS A 893 -10.65 6.57 -7.37
N GLY A 894 -9.65 5.77 -7.05
CA GLY A 894 -9.34 5.42 -5.67
C GLY A 894 -8.64 6.60 -4.98
N ILE A 895 -9.03 6.88 -3.73
CA ILE A 895 -8.57 8.09 -3.01
C ILE A 895 -7.97 7.79 -1.64
N ALA A 896 -7.97 6.54 -1.24
CA ALA A 896 -7.61 6.15 0.13
C ALA A 896 -6.23 6.68 0.58
N GLU A 897 -5.29 6.81 -0.33
CA GLU A 897 -3.94 7.31 -0.06
C GLU A 897 -3.82 8.83 -0.30
N ALA A 898 -4.48 9.34 -1.34
CA ALA A 898 -4.42 10.75 -1.74
C ALA A 898 -4.81 11.72 -0.60
N VAL A 899 -5.81 11.33 0.19
CA VAL A 899 -6.35 12.12 1.31
C VAL A 899 -5.41 12.30 2.51
N MET A 900 -4.26 11.61 2.50
CA MET A 900 -3.22 11.77 3.54
C MET A 900 -2.01 12.57 3.02
N THR A 901 -1.72 12.47 1.73
CA THR A 901 -0.41 12.78 1.13
C THR A 901 0.04 14.21 1.39
N THR A 902 -0.85 15.19 1.38
CA THR A 902 -0.53 16.62 1.46
C THR A 902 -0.80 17.27 2.81
N VAL A 903 -1.25 16.51 3.82
CA VAL A 903 -1.54 17.03 5.16
C VAL A 903 -0.26 17.55 5.83
N MET A 904 0.82 16.78 5.80
CA MET A 904 2.10 17.15 6.43
C MET A 904 2.69 18.45 5.86
N PRO A 905 2.88 18.57 4.54
CA PRO A 905 3.42 19.81 3.98
C PRO A 905 2.48 21.00 4.16
N ALA A 906 1.16 20.81 4.11
CA ALA A 906 0.21 21.90 4.34
C ALA A 906 0.31 22.45 5.77
N ILE A 907 0.46 21.58 6.78
CA ILE A 907 0.69 22.02 8.17
C ILE A 907 2.06 22.73 8.29
N ALA A 908 3.13 22.15 7.72
CA ALA A 908 4.46 22.76 7.77
C ALA A 908 4.48 24.16 7.09
N ASN A 909 3.82 24.30 5.95
CA ASN A 909 3.67 25.58 5.24
C ASN A 909 2.80 26.58 6.02
N ALA A 910 1.77 26.08 6.75
CA ALA A 910 0.97 26.93 7.65
C ALA A 910 1.80 27.46 8.82
N VAL A 911 2.66 26.64 9.41
CA VAL A 911 3.61 27.04 10.45
C VAL A 911 4.59 28.09 9.90
N ALA A 912 5.13 27.87 8.70
CA ALA A 912 6.00 28.83 8.04
C ALA A 912 5.30 30.16 7.76
N HIS A 913 4.05 30.13 7.28
CA HIS A 913 3.24 31.33 7.09
C HIS A 913 2.94 32.07 8.40
N ALA A 914 2.68 31.33 9.49
CA ALA A 914 2.43 31.90 10.82
C ALA A 914 3.68 32.57 11.42
N THR A 915 4.83 31.94 11.28
CA THR A 915 6.01 32.21 12.12
C THR A 915 7.26 32.62 11.34
N GLY A 916 7.34 32.30 10.06
CA GLY A 916 8.57 32.40 9.26
C GLY A 916 9.49 31.18 9.38
N ALA A 917 9.27 30.29 10.36
CA ALA A 917 10.12 29.11 10.60
C ALA A 917 9.83 27.99 9.58
N ARG A 918 10.87 27.53 8.88
CA ARG A 918 10.81 26.39 7.94
C ARG A 918 11.31 25.12 8.63
N LEU A 919 10.40 24.19 8.91
CA LEU A 919 10.69 23.00 9.68
C LEU A 919 10.75 21.77 8.75
N GLY A 920 11.91 21.12 8.68
CA GLY A 920 12.15 19.95 7.83
C GLY A 920 12.15 18.61 8.56
N VAL A 921 11.86 18.58 9.86
CA VAL A 921 11.99 17.37 10.70
C VAL A 921 10.67 17.02 11.37
N LEU A 922 10.03 15.93 10.97
CA LEU A 922 8.82 15.39 11.60
C LEU A 922 9.17 14.45 12.78
N PRO A 923 8.24 14.31 13.76
CA PRO A 923 7.06 15.13 13.97
C PRO A 923 7.40 16.54 14.42
N LEU A 924 6.55 17.53 14.10
CA LEU A 924 6.70 18.93 14.53
C LEU A 924 6.37 19.05 16.02
N THR A 925 7.19 18.46 16.87
CA THR A 925 7.01 18.52 18.31
C THR A 925 7.17 19.95 18.84
N PRO A 926 6.55 20.30 19.99
CA PRO A 926 6.74 21.62 20.60
C PRO A 926 8.20 22.04 20.74
N ALA A 927 9.09 21.12 21.08
CA ALA A 927 10.52 21.39 21.20
C ALA A 927 11.15 21.80 19.87
N ARG A 928 10.84 21.08 18.77
CA ARG A 928 11.35 21.40 17.42
C ARG A 928 10.78 22.71 16.90
N VAL A 929 9.52 23.00 17.21
CA VAL A 929 8.94 24.31 16.87
C VAL A 929 9.66 25.43 17.59
N LEU A 930 9.89 25.32 18.90
CA LEU A 930 10.64 26.32 19.66
C LEU A 930 12.09 26.48 19.18
N GLU A 931 12.73 25.39 18.76
CA GLU A 931 14.06 25.43 18.19
C GLU A 931 14.07 26.20 16.86
N GLY A 932 13.11 25.94 15.97
CA GLY A 932 12.96 26.64 14.70
C GLY A 932 12.55 28.11 14.82
N LEU A 933 12.01 28.53 15.97
CA LEU A 933 11.67 29.93 16.27
C LEU A 933 12.85 30.74 16.83
N LYS A 934 13.96 30.11 17.18
CA LYS A 934 15.17 30.83 17.59
C LYS A 934 15.71 31.63 16.38
N PRO A 935 16.14 32.87 16.61
CA PRO A 935 16.65 33.75 15.54
C PRO A 935 17.92 33.17 14.88
#